data_bb53699f634d22c4c352aca30083ceb6
#
_entry.id   bb53699f634d22c4c352aca30083ceb6
#
_cell.length_a   1.000
_cell.length_b   1.000
_cell.length_c   1.000
_cell.angle_alpha   90.00
_cell.angle_beta   90.00
_cell.angle_gamma   90.00
#
_symmetry.space_group_name_H-M   'P 1'
#
loop_
_entity.id
_entity.type
_entity.pdbx_description
1 polymer ?
#
loop_
_entity_poly.entity_id
_entity_poly.type
_entity_poly.pdbx_seq_one_letter_code
_entity_poly.pdbx_strand_id
1 'polypeptide(L)'
;LTKLTEFSMKNVAAVCIVIWLLIAGGCYAARNLKVESMPDISYPIVIISTDYTAPPKDVMELVTKPLEKAVAGMQGLKNVSSSSQDNYSQIVIQLEQGKKPDDVKKDVESLIANVRLPQGSEKPKVLTAGFASEPIYHLALYAEEGTNQTELDQAFKDMILPGLEGIRGVDHVDSFGNREAVLTIKLDGAAMNRYGLTPREVSGFIQGALVSSPAGTVDFNGNHQMLRVKGQLDSIYSLDHMKIGTPEGDTLLLKQIAKVEAISESANTARLDGKPAITVLLYKTKDANTVEFAGEVDKQISSWQKSLKGVKFHLVLNGATSVKESIHGMVQEGGLGALLASLMILIFLRNVKMTFIVLVSIPLSILVTLLFMNPFGISLNIMTLGGMAIAIGRVVDDSIVVIENIYSQMEKAQERSESVIKLATQQVASAITSSTLTTVGVFAPIGFVSGIVGEVFRPFALTLICALLSSLLVALTVIPMLAKLMVLKGNSIPHQNEKQATLFMLRYQKMLEWSLTNRIKTLLFAAILFVLSIVVTVPHLATSFMPANASERQMVFTIQMPRGTSQEMMNAQSKEIETLLQDARNASGQPIFSYNESIMGADWADIYTESSTYADAKLAFKQYKGKIAELLPKDAKVSGKVFAFGPGTGSGVDFSYLLTGDDQLYLQLAAQQIENKLSEFPELTEIKNSLSEIKTEVEITVDEGKAMLYGFTAAQVLENVNSWIKEEKLGDLTFNHITYATKVMLDNKYKDSMDKLGGYMLKSANGKRVQINEIAKIKQINAPVSISREMQSQVLTVTAQIDSADKGGISKKISTELAKIELPLGVSREVKGVSGDINKSFMEMFMAMGASIFIVYLVMVIAFGNASAPFAILFCLPLAAIGGLLGLFVTGESLNVTSLIGFLMLIGIVVTNAIVLIDRVQQLVQQGHPLRQSLIEAGMTRLRPIIMTAGATIMALMPLALGLSKGTIVSKGLAVVVIGGLSTSTLLTLVVVPIMYEWIYAIKMRRRIG
;
A
#
# COMPACT_ATOMS: atom_id res chain seq x y z
N LEU A 1 -4.42 30.84 29.89
CA LEU A 1 -3.32 31.12 28.97
C LEU A 1 -2.40 32.24 29.50
N THR A 2 -2.95 33.36 29.93
CA THR A 2 -2.18 34.50 30.50
C THR A 2 -1.32 34.11 31.69
N LYS A 3 -1.80 33.19 32.55
CA LYS A 3 -1.03 32.65 33.69
C LYS A 3 0.18 31.85 33.24
N LEU A 4 0.10 31.16 32.10
CA LEU A 4 1.17 30.34 31.54
C LEU A 4 2.34 31.24 31.02
N THR A 5 2.02 32.30 30.31
CA THR A 5 2.98 33.32 29.86
C THR A 5 3.64 34.03 31.04
N GLU A 6 2.87 34.37 32.07
CA GLU A 6 3.37 35.01 33.28
C GLU A 6 4.32 34.08 34.05
N PHE A 7 3.96 32.80 34.19
CA PHE A 7 4.83 31.79 34.80
C PHE A 7 6.15 31.65 34.03
N SER A 8 6.10 31.57 32.69
CA SER A 8 7.30 31.41 31.87
C SER A 8 8.26 32.62 31.98
N MET A 9 7.71 33.81 32.06
CA MET A 9 8.52 35.04 32.19
C MET A 9 9.07 35.22 33.61
N LYS A 10 8.36 34.79 34.66
CA LYS A 10 8.84 34.86 36.04
C LYS A 10 9.88 33.79 36.37
N ASN A 11 9.71 32.57 35.86
CA ASN A 11 10.53 31.39 36.21
C ASN A 11 11.39 30.95 35.05
N VAL A 12 12.22 31.85 34.51
CA VAL A 12 13.07 31.58 33.32
C VAL A 12 13.92 30.32 33.47
N ALA A 13 14.55 30.12 34.62
CA ALA A 13 15.39 28.94 34.88
C ALA A 13 14.60 27.62 34.81
N ALA A 14 13.41 27.59 35.42
CA ALA A 14 12.54 26.43 35.36
C ALA A 14 12.10 26.10 33.95
N VAL A 15 11.74 27.12 33.14
CA VAL A 15 11.35 26.94 31.75
C VAL A 15 12.55 26.46 30.89
N CYS A 16 13.76 26.95 31.14
CA CYS A 16 14.95 26.45 30.47
C CYS A 16 15.20 24.96 30.79
N ILE A 17 15.01 24.54 32.04
CA ILE A 17 15.10 23.12 32.40
C ILE A 17 14.05 22.29 31.66
N VAL A 18 12.79 22.76 31.61
CA VAL A 18 11.71 22.09 30.85
C VAL A 18 12.06 21.99 29.37
N ILE A 19 12.60 23.04 28.76
CA ILE A 19 13.05 23.03 27.37
C ILE A 19 14.13 21.97 27.18
N TRP A 20 15.12 21.89 28.05
CA TRP A 20 16.17 20.88 27.99
C TRP A 20 15.61 19.45 28.12
N LEU A 21 14.64 19.23 29.02
CA LEU A 21 13.96 17.95 29.18
C LEU A 21 13.15 17.58 27.92
N LEU A 22 12.47 18.55 27.31
CA LEU A 22 11.71 18.35 26.07
C LEU A 22 12.64 18.04 24.89
N ILE A 23 13.80 18.71 24.80
CA ILE A 23 14.81 18.41 23.79
C ILE A 23 15.38 17.00 23.99
N ALA A 24 15.80 16.66 25.22
CA ALA A 24 16.31 15.33 25.52
C ALA A 24 15.28 14.22 25.28
N GLY A 25 14.04 14.43 25.73
CA GLY A 25 12.91 13.53 25.48
C GLY A 25 12.56 13.39 24.00
N GLY A 26 12.56 14.48 23.26
CA GLY A 26 12.32 14.48 21.80
C GLY A 26 13.41 13.76 21.01
N CYS A 27 14.70 13.97 21.39
CA CYS A 27 15.82 13.22 20.81
C CYS A 27 15.76 11.73 21.14
N TYR A 28 15.37 11.39 22.37
CA TYR A 28 15.17 9.99 22.77
C TYR A 28 14.01 9.36 21.99
N ALA A 29 12.90 10.06 21.85
CA ALA A 29 11.76 9.59 21.06
C ALA A 29 12.14 9.41 19.58
N ALA A 30 12.85 10.39 18.97
CA ALA A 30 13.32 10.29 17.59
C ALA A 30 14.16 9.04 17.33
N ARG A 31 14.94 8.60 18.32
CA ARG A 31 15.77 7.39 18.20
C ARG A 31 14.99 6.10 18.36
N ASN A 32 13.91 6.12 19.15
CA ASN A 32 13.14 4.92 19.51
C ASN A 32 11.84 4.74 18.72
N LEU A 33 11.43 5.75 17.94
CA LEU A 33 10.27 5.62 17.07
C LEU A 33 10.53 4.57 15.99
N LYS A 34 9.55 3.73 15.71
CA LYS A 34 9.57 2.81 14.56
C LYS A 34 9.70 3.62 13.27
N VAL A 35 10.57 3.16 12.39
CA VAL A 35 10.79 3.75 11.07
C VAL A 35 10.29 2.79 10.01
N GLU A 36 9.32 3.23 9.22
CA GLU A 36 8.60 2.42 8.23
C GLU A 36 8.42 3.21 6.94
N SER A 37 8.16 2.53 5.82
CA SER A 37 7.82 3.22 4.57
C SER A 37 6.43 3.84 4.63
N MET A 38 5.44 3.04 5.06
CA MET A 38 4.03 3.42 5.22
C MET A 38 3.58 3.12 6.64
N PRO A 39 2.51 3.76 7.13
CA PRO A 39 1.87 3.36 8.38
C PRO A 39 1.48 1.89 8.30
N ASP A 40 1.49 1.21 9.44
CA ASP A 40 1.04 -0.18 9.53
C ASP A 40 -0.45 -0.27 9.20
N ILE A 41 -0.75 -0.54 7.95
CA ILE A 41 -2.11 -0.69 7.45
C ILE A 41 -2.40 -2.17 7.37
N SER A 42 -3.20 -2.64 8.31
CA SER A 42 -3.86 -3.92 8.20
C SER A 42 -5.10 -3.73 7.34
N TYR A 43 -5.11 -4.29 6.14
CA TYR A 43 -6.35 -4.34 5.39
C TYR A 43 -7.38 -5.11 6.22
N PRO A 44 -8.63 -4.66 6.32
CA PRO A 44 -9.67 -5.38 7.05
C PRO A 44 -10.10 -6.63 6.26
N ILE A 45 -9.13 -7.52 6.01
CA ILE A 45 -9.25 -8.70 5.15
C ILE A 45 -8.59 -9.88 5.86
N VAL A 46 -9.30 -11.01 5.87
CA VAL A 46 -8.76 -12.32 6.24
C VAL A 46 -8.88 -13.23 5.03
N ILE A 47 -7.84 -13.96 4.71
CA ILE A 47 -7.76 -14.86 3.56
C ILE A 47 -7.67 -16.29 4.04
N ILE A 48 -8.52 -17.17 3.51
CA ILE A 48 -8.41 -18.62 3.70
C ILE A 48 -7.91 -19.20 2.39
N SER A 49 -6.84 -19.95 2.43
CA SER A 49 -6.29 -20.69 1.30
C SER A 49 -6.24 -22.19 1.59
N THR A 50 -6.59 -23.00 0.59
CA THR A 50 -6.61 -24.47 0.74
C THR A 50 -6.22 -25.12 -0.57
N ASP A 51 -5.22 -25.97 -0.52
CA ASP A 51 -4.80 -26.79 -1.65
C ASP A 51 -5.61 -28.09 -1.68
N TYR A 52 -6.20 -28.37 -2.85
CA TYR A 52 -6.93 -29.61 -3.12
C TYR A 52 -6.82 -29.96 -4.61
N THR A 53 -6.18 -31.06 -4.93
CA THR A 53 -5.91 -31.48 -6.31
C THR A 53 -7.21 -31.89 -7.02
N ALA A 54 -7.86 -30.90 -7.69
CA ALA A 54 -9.10 -31.09 -8.41
C ALA A 54 -9.33 -29.91 -9.40
N PRO A 55 -10.20 -30.09 -10.42
CA PRO A 55 -10.64 -29.00 -11.28
C PRO A 55 -11.42 -27.91 -10.51
N PRO A 56 -11.54 -26.69 -11.04
CA PRO A 56 -12.17 -25.55 -10.35
C PRO A 56 -13.58 -25.82 -9.86
N LYS A 57 -14.37 -26.60 -10.61
CA LYS A 57 -15.75 -26.96 -10.25
C LYS A 57 -15.78 -27.84 -8.99
N ASP A 58 -14.90 -28.83 -8.92
CA ASP A 58 -14.83 -29.73 -7.77
C ASP A 58 -14.21 -29.03 -6.55
N VAL A 59 -13.19 -28.19 -6.75
CA VAL A 59 -12.64 -27.31 -5.70
C VAL A 59 -13.76 -26.43 -5.14
N MET A 60 -14.60 -25.84 -6.02
CA MET A 60 -15.71 -25.01 -5.59
C MET A 60 -16.72 -25.78 -4.76
N GLU A 61 -17.18 -26.94 -5.25
CA GLU A 61 -18.25 -27.70 -4.58
C GLU A 61 -17.77 -28.36 -3.27
N LEU A 62 -16.56 -28.94 -3.27
CA LEU A 62 -16.09 -29.79 -2.19
C LEU A 62 -15.28 -29.02 -1.12
N VAL A 63 -14.66 -27.91 -1.47
CA VAL A 63 -13.78 -27.13 -0.56
C VAL A 63 -14.33 -25.72 -0.34
N THR A 64 -14.53 -24.94 -1.42
CA THR A 64 -14.85 -23.52 -1.29
C THR A 64 -16.22 -23.27 -0.66
N LYS A 65 -17.28 -23.88 -1.17
CA LYS A 65 -18.64 -23.74 -0.62
C LYS A 65 -18.78 -24.16 0.83
N PRO A 66 -18.24 -25.30 1.28
CA PRO A 66 -18.24 -25.68 2.70
C PRO A 66 -17.56 -24.66 3.61
N LEU A 67 -16.40 -24.11 3.18
CA LEU A 67 -15.67 -23.09 3.93
C LEU A 67 -16.40 -21.73 3.90
N GLU A 68 -16.95 -21.31 2.75
CA GLU A 68 -17.80 -20.09 2.68
C GLU A 68 -18.98 -20.17 3.64
N LYS A 69 -19.66 -21.31 3.67
CA LYS A 69 -20.82 -21.53 4.55
C LYS A 69 -20.44 -21.43 6.03
N ALA A 70 -19.26 -21.93 6.40
CA ALA A 70 -18.78 -21.86 7.78
C ALA A 70 -18.55 -20.44 8.27
N VAL A 71 -18.08 -19.54 7.38
CA VAL A 71 -17.76 -18.16 7.75
C VAL A 71 -18.89 -17.15 7.45
N ALA A 72 -19.91 -17.54 6.69
CA ALA A 72 -20.97 -16.63 6.25
C ALA A 72 -21.80 -16.00 7.39
N GLY A 73 -21.89 -16.67 8.52
CA GLY A 73 -22.63 -16.19 9.70
C GLY A 73 -21.80 -15.39 10.71
N MET A 74 -20.56 -15.06 10.40
CA MET A 74 -19.63 -14.39 11.30
C MET A 74 -20.01 -12.93 11.53
N GLN A 75 -19.94 -12.48 12.80
CA GLN A 75 -20.20 -11.07 13.14
C GLN A 75 -19.07 -10.15 12.67
N GLY A 76 -19.43 -9.01 12.09
CA GLY A 76 -18.47 -8.03 11.56
C GLY A 76 -17.94 -8.37 10.17
N LEU A 77 -18.66 -9.23 9.46
CA LEU A 77 -18.46 -9.56 8.07
C LEU A 77 -19.08 -8.47 7.19
N LYS A 78 -18.30 -7.89 6.29
CA LYS A 78 -18.78 -6.96 5.27
C LYS A 78 -19.06 -7.66 3.94
N ASN A 79 -18.11 -8.50 3.50
CA ASN A 79 -18.20 -9.23 2.25
C ASN A 79 -17.37 -10.52 2.30
N VAL A 80 -17.80 -11.56 1.59
CA VAL A 80 -17.02 -12.77 1.33
C VAL A 80 -16.96 -12.97 -0.16
N SER A 81 -15.75 -13.01 -0.70
CA SER A 81 -15.49 -13.38 -2.08
C SER A 81 -14.59 -14.61 -2.12
N SER A 82 -14.76 -15.45 -3.11
CA SER A 82 -13.94 -16.64 -3.29
C SER A 82 -13.55 -16.85 -4.75
N SER A 83 -12.44 -17.56 -4.92
CA SER A 83 -11.94 -18.01 -6.22
C SER A 83 -11.54 -19.48 -6.10
N SER A 84 -12.13 -20.31 -6.93
CA SER A 84 -11.78 -21.72 -7.08
C SER A 84 -11.02 -21.90 -8.39
N GLN A 85 -9.78 -22.32 -8.28
CA GLN A 85 -8.87 -22.56 -9.41
C GLN A 85 -8.46 -24.03 -9.43
N ASP A 86 -7.65 -24.41 -10.42
CA ASP A 86 -7.02 -25.73 -10.41
C ASP A 86 -6.23 -25.94 -9.14
N ASN A 87 -6.55 -26.98 -8.42
CA ASN A 87 -5.86 -27.42 -7.21
C ASN A 87 -5.88 -26.42 -6.04
N TYR A 88 -6.64 -25.31 -6.13
CA TYR A 88 -6.54 -24.22 -5.16
C TYR A 88 -7.87 -23.54 -4.91
N SER A 89 -8.20 -23.34 -3.65
CA SER A 89 -9.31 -22.53 -3.16
C SER A 89 -8.80 -21.34 -2.39
N GLN A 90 -9.29 -20.15 -2.71
CA GLN A 90 -9.03 -18.93 -1.96
C GLN A 90 -10.34 -18.26 -1.58
N ILE A 91 -10.50 -17.92 -0.30
CA ILE A 91 -11.65 -17.16 0.19
C ILE A 91 -11.13 -15.89 0.85
N VAL A 92 -11.64 -14.75 0.42
CA VAL A 92 -11.29 -13.42 0.94
C VAL A 92 -12.46 -12.90 1.73
N ILE A 93 -12.28 -12.75 3.02
CA ILE A 93 -13.25 -12.23 3.98
C ILE A 93 -12.95 -10.77 4.22
N GLN A 94 -13.81 -9.88 3.75
CA GLN A 94 -13.72 -8.46 4.02
C GLN A 94 -14.50 -8.12 5.28
N LEU A 95 -13.85 -7.46 6.23
CA LEU A 95 -14.41 -7.13 7.53
C LEU A 95 -15.04 -5.73 7.55
N GLU A 96 -15.97 -5.53 8.48
CA GLU A 96 -16.46 -4.20 8.83
C GLU A 96 -15.35 -3.36 9.48
N GLN A 97 -15.52 -2.05 9.43
CA GLN A 97 -14.56 -1.13 10.01
C GLN A 97 -14.42 -1.27 11.53
N GLY A 98 -13.19 -1.11 12.02
CA GLY A 98 -12.88 -1.21 13.45
C GLY A 98 -12.64 -2.64 13.96
N LYS A 99 -12.86 -3.66 13.12
CA LYS A 99 -12.46 -5.04 13.44
C LYS A 99 -10.98 -5.24 13.12
N LYS A 100 -10.24 -5.80 14.06
CA LYS A 100 -8.82 -6.15 13.85
C LYS A 100 -8.73 -7.51 13.15
N PRO A 101 -8.07 -7.59 11.98
CA PRO A 101 -7.94 -8.86 11.24
C PRO A 101 -7.32 -9.99 12.07
N ASP A 102 -6.35 -9.68 12.94
CA ASP A 102 -5.66 -10.66 13.76
C ASP A 102 -6.56 -11.31 14.82
N ASP A 103 -7.53 -10.56 15.36
CA ASP A 103 -8.53 -11.11 16.29
C ASP A 103 -9.52 -12.01 15.53
N VAL A 104 -10.00 -11.52 14.38
CA VAL A 104 -10.94 -12.26 13.52
C VAL A 104 -10.31 -13.52 12.91
N LYS A 105 -9.01 -13.52 12.63
CA LYS A 105 -8.27 -14.69 12.16
C LYS A 105 -8.49 -15.89 13.07
N LYS A 106 -8.41 -15.70 14.38
CA LYS A 106 -8.62 -16.78 15.35
C LYS A 106 -10.05 -17.32 15.33
N ASP A 107 -11.03 -16.41 15.16
CA ASP A 107 -12.43 -16.80 15.05
C ASP A 107 -12.65 -17.63 13.77
N VAL A 108 -12.08 -17.19 12.65
CA VAL A 108 -12.12 -17.91 11.36
C VAL A 108 -11.47 -19.28 11.50
N GLU A 109 -10.26 -19.37 12.09
CA GLU A 109 -9.57 -20.65 12.33
C GLU A 109 -10.44 -21.62 13.14
N SER A 110 -11.14 -21.11 14.16
CA SER A 110 -12.05 -21.93 14.98
C SER A 110 -13.28 -22.41 14.21
N LEU A 111 -13.86 -21.56 13.35
CA LEU A 111 -15.03 -21.90 12.54
C LEU A 111 -14.71 -22.95 11.49
N ILE A 112 -13.58 -22.81 10.80
CA ILE A 112 -13.19 -23.74 9.72
C ILE A 112 -12.61 -25.06 10.22
N ALA A 113 -12.12 -25.11 11.47
CA ALA A 113 -11.55 -26.34 12.06
C ALA A 113 -12.53 -27.52 12.09
N ASN A 114 -13.84 -27.23 12.14
CA ASN A 114 -14.90 -28.23 12.17
C ASN A 114 -15.47 -28.60 10.80
N VAL A 115 -14.98 -27.95 9.73
CA VAL A 115 -15.45 -28.25 8.37
C VAL A 115 -14.83 -29.56 7.88
N ARG A 116 -15.68 -30.51 7.48
CA ARG A 116 -15.20 -31.76 6.87
C ARG A 116 -14.85 -31.50 5.41
N LEU A 117 -13.58 -31.49 5.12
CA LEU A 117 -13.04 -31.40 3.76
C LEU A 117 -12.79 -32.78 3.16
N PRO A 118 -12.73 -32.88 1.82
CA PRO A 118 -12.47 -34.16 1.15
C PRO A 118 -11.09 -34.70 1.50
N GLN A 119 -10.95 -36.02 1.42
CA GLN A 119 -9.66 -36.67 1.65
C GLN A 119 -8.64 -36.23 0.59
N GLY A 120 -7.45 -35.82 1.02
CA GLY A 120 -6.39 -35.29 0.14
C GLY A 120 -6.37 -33.78 0.03
N SER A 121 -7.28 -33.05 0.71
CA SER A 121 -7.13 -31.62 0.89
C SER A 121 -6.08 -31.31 1.96
N GLU A 122 -5.29 -30.27 1.74
CA GLU A 122 -4.44 -29.71 2.79
C GLU A 122 -5.28 -28.96 3.83
N LYS A 123 -4.70 -28.77 5.02
CA LYS A 123 -5.37 -27.96 6.05
C LYS A 123 -5.49 -26.51 5.58
N PRO A 124 -6.68 -25.89 5.71
CA PRO A 124 -6.85 -24.49 5.35
C PRO A 124 -5.86 -23.60 6.12
N LYS A 125 -5.17 -22.72 5.41
CA LYS A 125 -4.28 -21.70 5.96
C LYS A 125 -5.05 -20.39 6.06
N VAL A 126 -5.01 -19.73 7.21
CA VAL A 126 -5.67 -18.43 7.44
C VAL A 126 -4.62 -17.35 7.57
N LEU A 127 -4.69 -16.37 6.68
CA LEU A 127 -3.73 -15.27 6.58
C LEU A 127 -4.47 -13.93 6.74
N THR A 128 -3.77 -12.93 7.25
CA THR A 128 -4.23 -11.54 7.25
C THR A 128 -3.45 -10.76 6.19
N ALA A 129 -4.13 -9.84 5.48
CA ALA A 129 -3.48 -9.03 4.47
C ALA A 129 -3.14 -7.64 5.03
N GLY A 130 -1.98 -7.12 4.65
CA GLY A 130 -1.50 -5.79 5.03
C GLY A 130 -0.20 -5.45 4.30
N PHE A 131 0.34 -4.25 4.52
CA PHE A 131 1.67 -3.89 3.98
C PHE A 131 2.81 -4.74 4.57
N ALA A 132 2.61 -5.33 5.75
CA ALA A 132 3.56 -6.29 6.31
C ALA A 132 3.62 -7.61 5.53
N SER A 133 2.65 -7.87 4.65
CA SER A 133 2.60 -9.06 3.79
C SER A 133 3.38 -8.90 2.48
N GLU A 134 4.02 -7.74 2.23
CA GLU A 134 4.92 -7.56 1.09
C GLU A 134 6.37 -7.80 1.52
N PRO A 135 7.21 -8.42 0.65
CA PRO A 135 8.62 -8.62 0.98
C PRO A 135 9.32 -7.27 1.11
N ILE A 136 10.01 -7.07 2.20
CA ILE A 136 10.79 -5.85 2.47
C ILE A 136 12.19 -5.93 1.87
N TYR A 137 12.69 -7.16 1.73
CA TYR A 137 14.03 -7.41 1.22
C TYR A 137 13.99 -8.52 0.18
N HIS A 138 14.54 -8.25 -1.00
CA HIS A 138 14.61 -9.19 -2.11
C HIS A 138 16.07 -9.35 -2.53
N LEU A 139 16.55 -10.57 -2.46
CA LEU A 139 17.95 -10.93 -2.64
C LEU A 139 18.09 -12.08 -3.63
N ALA A 140 19.00 -11.97 -4.57
CA ALA A 140 19.38 -13.06 -5.46
C ALA A 140 20.78 -13.56 -5.08
N LEU A 141 20.92 -14.89 -4.92
CA LEU A 141 22.17 -15.57 -4.65
C LEU A 141 22.58 -16.37 -5.89
N TYR A 142 23.83 -16.30 -6.29
CA TYR A 142 24.34 -17.06 -7.42
C TYR A 142 25.77 -17.52 -7.18
N ALA A 143 26.15 -18.62 -7.85
CA ALA A 143 27.49 -19.18 -7.79
C ALA A 143 28.44 -18.37 -8.67
N GLU A 144 29.64 -18.02 -8.14
CA GLU A 144 30.72 -17.45 -8.92
C GLU A 144 31.38 -18.52 -9.81
N GLU A 145 32.07 -18.10 -10.86
CA GLU A 145 32.78 -19.05 -11.75
C GLU A 145 33.71 -19.96 -10.95
N GLY A 146 33.52 -21.27 -11.10
CA GLY A 146 34.26 -22.31 -10.36
C GLY A 146 33.54 -22.90 -9.15
N THR A 147 32.39 -22.36 -8.74
CA THR A 147 31.53 -22.94 -7.68
C THR A 147 30.37 -23.70 -8.31
N ASN A 148 30.08 -24.90 -7.81
CA ASN A 148 28.99 -25.71 -8.31
C ASN A 148 27.65 -25.23 -7.71
N GLN A 149 26.56 -25.29 -8.49
CA GLN A 149 25.21 -25.00 -8.03
C GLN A 149 24.81 -25.81 -6.80
N THR A 150 25.26 -27.07 -6.69
CA THR A 150 24.99 -27.92 -5.52
C THR A 150 25.63 -27.37 -4.24
N GLU A 151 26.78 -26.76 -4.34
CA GLU A 151 27.45 -26.12 -3.19
C GLU A 151 26.67 -24.87 -2.75
N LEU A 152 26.11 -24.10 -3.70
CA LEU A 152 25.23 -22.98 -3.40
C LEU A 152 23.95 -23.44 -2.71
N ASP A 153 23.29 -24.50 -3.24
CA ASP A 153 22.07 -25.07 -2.66
C ASP A 153 22.33 -25.55 -1.21
N GLN A 154 23.47 -26.18 -0.97
CA GLN A 154 23.85 -26.66 0.35
C GLN A 154 24.19 -25.51 1.31
N ALA A 155 24.95 -24.53 0.87
CA ALA A 155 25.24 -23.33 1.66
C ALA A 155 23.96 -22.57 2.01
N PHE A 156 23.02 -22.52 1.06
CA PHE A 156 21.71 -21.91 1.30
C PHE A 156 20.94 -22.66 2.39
N LYS A 157 20.78 -23.97 2.25
CA LYS A 157 20.01 -24.80 3.17
C LYS A 157 20.62 -24.86 4.58
N ASP A 158 21.92 -25.02 4.69
CA ASP A 158 22.59 -25.32 5.96
C ASP A 158 22.97 -24.04 6.74
N MET A 159 23.19 -22.92 6.06
CA MET A 159 23.70 -21.71 6.69
C MET A 159 22.87 -20.46 6.42
N ILE A 160 22.51 -20.19 5.14
CA ILE A 160 21.90 -18.90 4.79
C ILE A 160 20.46 -18.84 5.25
N LEU A 161 19.62 -19.83 4.90
CA LEU A 161 18.21 -19.85 5.27
C LEU A 161 18.00 -19.85 6.79
N PRO A 162 18.63 -20.76 7.58
CA PRO A 162 18.49 -20.71 9.04
C PRO A 162 19.02 -19.42 9.64
N GLY A 163 20.09 -18.85 9.06
CA GLY A 163 20.65 -17.58 9.50
C GLY A 163 19.73 -16.39 9.22
N LEU A 164 18.99 -16.38 8.10
CA LEU A 164 18.01 -15.35 7.78
C LEU A 164 16.75 -15.49 8.67
N GLU A 165 16.24 -16.71 8.86
CA GLU A 165 15.10 -16.99 9.74
C GLU A 165 15.39 -16.63 11.21
N GLY A 166 16.68 -16.73 11.62
CA GLY A 166 17.15 -16.36 12.96
C GLY A 166 17.26 -14.86 13.21
N ILE A 167 17.15 -14.00 12.19
CA ILE A 167 17.24 -12.55 12.36
C ILE A 167 15.99 -12.05 13.09
N ARG A 168 16.22 -11.24 14.12
CA ARG A 168 15.12 -10.64 14.88
C ARG A 168 14.24 -9.76 13.99
N GLY A 169 12.95 -10.08 13.97
CA GLY A 169 11.96 -9.34 13.18
C GLY A 169 11.67 -9.93 11.81
N VAL A 170 12.28 -11.07 11.45
CA VAL A 170 11.83 -11.90 10.32
C VAL A 170 10.54 -12.60 10.71
N ASP A 171 9.54 -12.54 9.85
CA ASP A 171 8.29 -13.30 9.96
C ASP A 171 8.46 -14.65 9.28
N HIS A 172 8.81 -14.64 8.01
CA HIS A 172 9.14 -15.81 7.22
C HIS A 172 10.05 -15.44 6.04
N VAL A 173 10.61 -16.46 5.42
CA VAL A 173 11.49 -16.36 4.26
C VAL A 173 10.94 -17.24 3.14
N ASP A 174 10.62 -16.67 1.99
CA ASP A 174 10.32 -17.41 0.79
C ASP A 174 11.58 -17.56 -0.08
N SER A 175 11.75 -18.71 -0.70
CA SER A 175 12.86 -18.96 -1.60
C SER A 175 12.42 -19.64 -2.89
N PHE A 176 13.07 -19.25 -3.99
CA PHE A 176 12.82 -19.80 -5.32
C PHE A 176 14.14 -20.18 -5.98
N GLY A 177 14.13 -21.24 -6.76
CA GLY A 177 15.32 -21.70 -7.47
C GLY A 177 16.26 -22.59 -6.66
N ASN A 178 16.05 -22.72 -5.34
CA ASN A 178 16.75 -23.70 -4.52
C ASN A 178 16.34 -25.12 -4.94
N ARG A 179 17.32 -26.00 -5.02
CA ARG A 179 17.11 -27.38 -5.40
C ARG A 179 17.14 -28.29 -4.18
N GLU A 180 16.24 -29.26 -4.19
CA GLU A 180 16.21 -30.30 -3.19
C GLU A 180 16.62 -31.63 -3.82
N ALA A 181 17.28 -32.47 -3.05
CA ALA A 181 17.55 -33.81 -3.46
C ALA A 181 16.25 -34.62 -3.46
N VAL A 182 15.80 -35.03 -4.63
CA VAL A 182 14.56 -35.79 -4.84
C VAL A 182 14.90 -37.17 -5.35
N LEU A 183 14.30 -38.20 -4.76
CA LEU A 183 14.36 -39.54 -5.23
C LEU A 183 13.05 -39.88 -5.93
N THR A 184 13.09 -39.95 -7.25
CA THR A 184 11.91 -40.23 -8.07
C THR A 184 11.93 -41.66 -8.51
N ILE A 185 10.89 -42.44 -8.13
CA ILE A 185 10.69 -43.82 -8.57
C ILE A 185 9.67 -43.78 -9.71
N LYS A 186 10.16 -43.83 -10.95
CA LYS A 186 9.35 -43.81 -12.17
C LYS A 186 8.90 -45.22 -12.55
N LEU A 187 7.59 -45.47 -12.41
CA LEU A 187 6.98 -46.75 -12.71
C LEU A 187 6.82 -46.96 -14.23
N ASP A 188 7.13 -48.15 -14.71
CA ASP A 188 6.92 -48.57 -16.10
C ASP A 188 5.50 -49.18 -16.24
N GLY A 189 4.59 -48.40 -16.85
CA GLY A 189 3.18 -48.76 -17.00
C GLY A 189 2.97 -50.06 -17.83
N ALA A 190 3.83 -50.34 -18.81
CA ALA A 190 3.70 -51.57 -19.62
C ALA A 190 4.14 -52.81 -18.79
N ALA A 191 5.22 -52.70 -18.04
CA ALA A 191 5.67 -53.76 -17.15
C ALA A 191 4.65 -54.02 -16.03
N MET A 192 4.10 -52.97 -15.45
CA MET A 192 3.08 -53.10 -14.41
C MET A 192 1.82 -53.79 -14.91
N ASN A 193 1.30 -53.39 -16.08
CA ASN A 193 0.18 -54.09 -16.72
C ASN A 193 0.47 -55.55 -16.99
N ARG A 194 1.69 -55.87 -17.47
CA ARG A 194 2.11 -57.25 -17.76
C ARG A 194 2.09 -58.13 -16.51
N TYR A 195 2.63 -57.63 -15.41
CA TYR A 195 2.70 -58.37 -14.14
C TYR A 195 1.46 -58.16 -13.24
N GLY A 196 0.47 -57.41 -13.70
CA GLY A 196 -0.77 -57.19 -13.00
C GLY A 196 -0.63 -56.44 -11.69
N LEU A 197 0.37 -55.56 -11.60
CA LEU A 197 0.61 -54.66 -10.46
C LEU A 197 -0.02 -53.28 -10.67
N THR A 198 -0.47 -52.67 -9.59
CA THR A 198 -0.93 -51.30 -9.57
C THR A 198 0.13 -50.41 -8.90
N PRO A 199 0.18 -49.12 -9.23
CA PRO A 199 1.11 -48.17 -8.56
C PRO A 199 0.97 -48.22 -7.04
N ARG A 200 -0.25 -48.30 -6.53
CA ARG A 200 -0.54 -48.39 -5.09
C ARG A 200 0.07 -49.63 -4.42
N GLU A 201 0.03 -50.78 -5.09
CA GLU A 201 0.65 -51.99 -4.57
C GLU A 201 2.17 -51.85 -4.49
N VAL A 202 2.78 -51.24 -5.53
CA VAL A 202 4.23 -51.00 -5.53
C VAL A 202 4.63 -50.03 -4.44
N SER A 203 3.91 -48.88 -4.33
CA SER A 203 4.12 -47.93 -3.23
C SER A 203 3.97 -48.59 -1.86
N GLY A 204 2.95 -49.41 -1.68
CA GLY A 204 2.73 -50.15 -0.44
C GLY A 204 3.87 -51.11 -0.08
N PHE A 205 4.46 -51.80 -1.07
CA PHE A 205 5.66 -52.63 -0.85
C PHE A 205 6.86 -51.78 -0.43
N ILE A 206 7.07 -50.63 -1.08
CA ILE A 206 8.17 -49.72 -0.74
C ILE A 206 7.96 -49.14 0.68
N GLN A 207 6.77 -48.67 1.00
CA GLN A 207 6.43 -48.16 2.34
C GLN A 207 6.61 -49.26 3.41
N GLY A 208 6.16 -50.49 3.13
CA GLY A 208 6.32 -51.62 4.02
C GLY A 208 7.80 -51.96 4.31
N ALA A 209 8.66 -51.84 3.29
CA ALA A 209 10.09 -52.05 3.45
C ALA A 209 10.83 -50.93 4.19
N LEU A 210 10.22 -49.72 4.24
CA LEU A 210 10.76 -48.56 4.95
C LEU A 210 10.32 -48.47 6.42
N VAL A 211 9.47 -49.37 6.88
CA VAL A 211 8.94 -49.37 8.25
C VAL A 211 10.10 -49.39 9.27
N SER A 212 10.09 -48.41 10.16
CA SER A 212 10.94 -48.40 11.38
C SER A 212 10.08 -47.91 12.54
N SER A 213 9.33 -48.83 13.13
CA SER A 213 8.35 -48.52 14.16
C SER A 213 8.55 -49.31 15.45
N PRO A 214 8.33 -48.70 16.62
CA PRO A 214 8.28 -49.46 17.87
C PRO A 214 7.09 -50.42 17.84
N ALA A 215 7.30 -51.65 18.24
CA ALA A 215 6.28 -52.71 18.29
C ALA A 215 5.74 -52.99 19.71
N GLY A 216 6.19 -52.18 20.69
CA GLY A 216 5.81 -52.32 22.09
C GLY A 216 7.00 -52.63 23.00
N THR A 217 6.73 -53.03 24.22
CA THR A 217 7.73 -53.44 25.21
C THR A 217 7.65 -54.94 25.50
N VAL A 218 8.78 -55.54 25.64
CA VAL A 218 8.92 -56.97 26.02
C VAL A 218 9.81 -57.09 27.24
N ASP A 219 9.48 -58.07 28.07
CA ASP A 219 10.27 -58.38 29.27
C ASP A 219 11.30 -59.43 28.96
N PHE A 220 12.55 -59.07 28.91
CA PHE A 220 13.67 -59.97 28.75
C PHE A 220 14.50 -59.96 30.05
N ASN A 221 14.59 -61.10 30.72
CA ASN A 221 15.38 -61.35 31.94
C ASN A 221 15.08 -60.28 33.02
N GLY A 222 13.81 -59.94 33.21
CA GLY A 222 13.37 -58.95 34.21
C GLY A 222 13.57 -57.49 33.86
N ASN A 223 14.02 -57.17 32.65
CA ASN A 223 14.17 -55.82 32.12
C ASN A 223 13.13 -55.52 31.02
N HIS A 224 12.40 -54.44 31.15
CA HIS A 224 11.52 -53.93 30.13
C HIS A 224 12.35 -53.35 28.95
N GLN A 225 12.27 -53.98 27.80
CA GLN A 225 12.99 -53.57 26.58
C GLN A 225 12.00 -53.20 25.48
N MET A 226 12.27 -52.09 24.78
CA MET A 226 11.45 -51.64 23.66
C MET A 226 11.80 -52.47 22.43
N LEU A 227 10.79 -53.09 21.84
CA LEU A 227 10.90 -53.84 20.58
C LEU A 227 10.67 -52.88 19.42
N ARG A 228 11.55 -52.91 18.44
CA ARG A 228 11.45 -52.13 17.19
C ARG A 228 11.54 -53.11 15.99
N VAL A 229 10.62 -52.93 15.04
CA VAL A 229 10.69 -53.57 13.73
C VAL A 229 11.35 -52.57 12.78
N LYS A 230 12.42 -52.99 12.09
CA LYS A 230 13.15 -52.14 11.13
C LYS A 230 13.28 -52.88 9.80
N GLY A 231 12.87 -52.24 8.71
CA GLY A 231 13.14 -52.67 7.34
C GLY A 231 14.63 -52.53 6.97
N GLN A 232 15.04 -53.11 5.89
CA GLN A 232 16.45 -53.21 5.46
C GLN A 232 16.78 -52.35 4.22
N LEU A 233 16.10 -51.23 4.00
CA LEU A 233 16.46 -50.30 2.91
C LEU A 233 17.46 -49.27 3.42
N ASP A 234 18.73 -49.45 3.08
CA ASP A 234 19.85 -48.63 3.53
C ASP A 234 20.56 -47.85 2.40
N SER A 235 20.22 -48.15 1.14
CA SER A 235 20.83 -47.52 -0.03
C SER A 235 19.87 -47.51 -1.22
N ILE A 236 20.15 -46.64 -2.21
CA ILE A 236 19.43 -46.61 -3.50
C ILE A 236 19.57 -47.95 -4.22
N TYR A 237 20.74 -48.62 -4.06
CA TYR A 237 20.96 -49.95 -4.65
C TYR A 237 20.04 -51.00 -4.02
N SER A 238 19.86 -50.97 -2.68
CA SER A 238 18.95 -51.92 -1.99
C SER A 238 17.49 -51.65 -2.38
N LEU A 239 17.11 -50.41 -2.63
CA LEU A 239 15.79 -50.04 -3.14
C LEU A 239 15.58 -50.58 -4.57
N ASP A 240 16.52 -50.39 -5.50
CA ASP A 240 16.46 -50.88 -6.88
C ASP A 240 16.32 -52.41 -6.95
N HIS A 241 16.98 -53.14 -6.01
CA HIS A 241 16.99 -54.58 -5.93
C HIS A 241 15.94 -55.13 -4.95
N MET A 242 15.04 -54.31 -4.49
CA MET A 242 13.96 -54.73 -3.61
C MET A 242 13.04 -55.73 -4.33
N LYS A 243 12.66 -56.83 -3.60
CA LYS A 243 11.75 -57.84 -4.11
C LYS A 243 10.30 -57.38 -3.96
N ILE A 244 9.55 -57.47 -5.05
CA ILE A 244 8.12 -57.15 -5.11
C ILE A 244 7.39 -58.45 -5.50
N GLY A 245 6.39 -58.83 -4.70
CA GLY A 245 5.54 -59.98 -5.02
C GLY A 245 4.49 -59.61 -6.07
N THR A 246 4.29 -60.49 -7.05
CA THR A 246 3.19 -60.37 -8.00
C THR A 246 1.93 -61.05 -7.50
N PRO A 247 0.75 -60.66 -7.97
CA PRO A 247 -0.49 -61.40 -7.63
C PRO A 247 -0.53 -62.86 -8.06
N GLU A 248 0.33 -63.27 -9.00
CA GLU A 248 0.46 -64.64 -9.52
C GLU A 248 1.44 -65.47 -8.69
N GLY A 249 2.09 -64.90 -7.69
CA GLY A 249 3.03 -65.58 -6.79
C GLY A 249 4.51 -65.43 -7.19
N ASP A 250 4.81 -64.83 -8.31
CA ASP A 250 6.17 -64.54 -8.74
C ASP A 250 6.80 -63.42 -7.94
N THR A 251 8.12 -63.34 -7.91
CA THR A 251 8.89 -62.30 -7.26
C THR A 251 9.70 -61.54 -8.31
N LEU A 252 9.50 -60.21 -8.40
CA LEU A 252 10.21 -59.30 -9.28
C LEU A 252 11.14 -58.38 -8.48
N LEU A 253 12.18 -57.85 -9.15
CA LEU A 253 12.97 -56.75 -8.59
C LEU A 253 12.35 -55.43 -9.00
N LEU A 254 12.41 -54.39 -8.13
CA LEU A 254 11.84 -53.08 -8.42
C LEU A 254 12.37 -52.51 -9.74
N LYS A 255 13.67 -52.65 -10.05
CA LYS A 255 14.29 -52.23 -11.30
C LYS A 255 13.67 -52.86 -12.58
N GLN A 256 12.88 -53.88 -12.49
CA GLN A 256 12.20 -54.54 -13.65
C GLN A 256 10.88 -53.84 -14.00
N ILE A 257 10.33 -53.06 -13.06
CA ILE A 257 9.04 -52.37 -13.19
C ILE A 257 9.13 -50.85 -12.91
N ALA A 258 10.28 -50.39 -12.48
CA ALA A 258 10.51 -48.98 -12.18
C ALA A 258 11.97 -48.57 -12.46
N LYS A 259 12.18 -47.28 -12.65
CA LYS A 259 13.49 -46.64 -12.71
C LYS A 259 13.63 -45.72 -11.52
N VAL A 260 14.65 -45.95 -10.70
CA VAL A 260 14.95 -45.07 -9.55
C VAL A 260 15.95 -43.99 -9.98
N GLU A 261 15.58 -42.72 -9.86
CA GLU A 261 16.42 -41.59 -10.24
C GLU A 261 16.59 -40.66 -9.03
N ALA A 262 17.85 -40.44 -8.64
CA ALA A 262 18.18 -39.40 -7.67
C ALA A 262 18.55 -38.13 -8.47
N ILE A 263 17.73 -37.11 -8.37
CA ILE A 263 17.89 -35.86 -9.10
C ILE A 263 17.84 -34.69 -8.12
N SER A 264 18.44 -33.57 -8.52
CA SER A 264 18.28 -32.32 -7.83
C SER A 264 17.20 -31.52 -8.57
N GLU A 265 16.05 -31.35 -7.93
CA GLU A 265 14.86 -30.74 -8.55
C GLU A 265 14.48 -29.47 -7.77
N SER A 266 14.04 -28.44 -8.47
CA SER A 266 13.47 -27.23 -7.89
C SER A 266 12.02 -27.10 -8.32
N ALA A 267 11.16 -26.70 -7.41
CA ALA A 267 9.76 -26.41 -7.72
C ALA A 267 9.62 -25.23 -8.69
N ASN A 268 10.52 -24.24 -8.57
CA ASN A 268 10.54 -23.03 -9.40
C ASN A 268 11.98 -22.75 -9.82
N THR A 269 12.17 -22.26 -11.03
CA THR A 269 13.51 -21.87 -11.51
C THR A 269 13.73 -20.38 -11.27
N ALA A 270 14.92 -20.01 -10.79
CA ALA A 270 15.34 -18.61 -10.71
C ALA A 270 16.68 -18.40 -11.41
N ARG A 271 16.83 -17.24 -12.06
CA ARG A 271 18.06 -16.82 -12.73
C ARG A 271 18.30 -15.33 -12.52
N LEU A 272 19.59 -14.96 -12.42
CA LEU A 272 20.03 -13.57 -12.44
C LEU A 272 20.98 -13.38 -13.63
N ASP A 273 20.64 -12.48 -14.54
CA ASP A 273 21.40 -12.21 -15.78
C ASP A 273 21.75 -13.48 -16.56
N GLY A 274 20.76 -14.39 -16.66
CA GLY A 274 20.88 -15.69 -17.33
C GLY A 274 21.60 -16.78 -16.55
N LYS A 275 22.21 -16.49 -15.38
CA LYS A 275 22.88 -17.46 -14.52
C LYS A 275 21.88 -18.05 -13.51
N PRO A 276 21.95 -19.37 -13.21
CA PRO A 276 21.14 -19.98 -12.16
C PRO A 276 21.34 -19.23 -10.83
N ALA A 277 20.25 -18.94 -10.15
CA ALA A 277 20.24 -18.21 -8.89
C ALA A 277 19.22 -18.81 -7.90
N ILE A 278 19.37 -18.46 -6.64
CA ILE A 278 18.35 -18.63 -5.60
C ILE A 278 17.84 -17.24 -5.24
N THR A 279 16.56 -17.01 -5.48
CA THR A 279 15.88 -15.80 -5.06
C THR A 279 15.34 -15.97 -3.66
N VAL A 280 15.52 -14.99 -2.81
CA VAL A 280 15.10 -14.97 -1.43
C VAL A 280 14.29 -13.71 -1.16
N LEU A 281 13.08 -13.89 -0.70
CA LEU A 281 12.17 -12.84 -0.27
C LEU A 281 12.03 -12.87 1.25
N LEU A 282 12.37 -11.77 1.92
CA LEU A 282 12.26 -11.68 3.38
C LEU A 282 11.06 -10.80 3.76
N TYR A 283 10.25 -11.34 4.64
CA TYR A 283 9.09 -10.67 5.22
C TYR A 283 9.38 -10.32 6.67
N LYS A 284 9.04 -9.10 7.06
CA LYS A 284 9.22 -8.66 8.44
C LYS A 284 7.94 -8.88 9.24
N THR A 285 8.11 -9.11 10.54
CA THR A 285 6.99 -9.06 11.48
C THR A 285 6.40 -7.64 11.55
N LYS A 286 5.13 -7.55 11.86
CA LYS A 286 4.39 -6.29 11.97
C LYS A 286 5.07 -5.26 12.88
N ASP A 287 5.69 -5.73 13.94
CA ASP A 287 6.32 -4.87 14.96
C ASP A 287 7.78 -4.50 14.69
N ALA A 288 8.40 -5.08 13.67
CA ALA A 288 9.81 -4.82 13.35
C ALA A 288 10.00 -3.45 12.66
N ASN A 289 11.07 -2.75 13.04
CA ASN A 289 11.51 -1.52 12.39
C ASN A 289 12.19 -1.86 11.05
N THR A 290 11.67 -1.34 9.94
CA THR A 290 12.15 -1.66 8.59
C THR A 290 13.62 -1.33 8.38
N VAL A 291 14.10 -0.21 8.93
CA VAL A 291 15.49 0.23 8.76
C VAL A 291 16.45 -0.62 9.59
N GLU A 292 16.07 -0.95 10.82
CA GLU A 292 16.84 -1.82 11.71
C GLU A 292 16.90 -3.24 11.16
N PHE A 293 15.75 -3.79 10.74
CA PHE A 293 15.63 -5.10 10.10
C PHE A 293 16.56 -5.23 8.89
N ALA A 294 16.46 -4.31 7.93
CA ALA A 294 17.33 -4.33 6.75
C ALA A 294 18.82 -4.17 7.13
N GLY A 295 19.12 -3.38 8.16
CA GLY A 295 20.49 -3.23 8.66
C GLY A 295 21.07 -4.52 9.26
N GLU A 296 20.27 -5.33 9.94
CA GLU A 296 20.72 -6.65 10.44
C GLU A 296 20.88 -7.64 9.27
N VAL A 297 19.98 -7.63 8.28
CA VAL A 297 20.14 -8.43 7.06
C VAL A 297 21.43 -8.05 6.32
N ASP A 298 21.69 -6.74 6.10
CA ASP A 298 22.91 -6.24 5.45
C ASP A 298 24.18 -6.67 6.18
N LYS A 299 24.19 -6.66 7.51
CA LYS A 299 25.34 -7.14 8.33
C LYS A 299 25.55 -8.63 8.14
N GLN A 300 24.49 -9.41 8.15
CA GLN A 300 24.56 -10.85 7.99
C GLN A 300 25.08 -11.23 6.60
N ILE A 301 24.56 -10.58 5.54
CA ILE A 301 25.05 -10.74 4.17
C ILE A 301 26.53 -10.38 4.09
N SER A 302 26.95 -9.26 4.67
CA SER A 302 28.34 -8.83 4.67
C SER A 302 29.27 -9.82 5.39
N SER A 303 28.77 -10.52 6.40
CA SER A 303 29.48 -11.61 7.07
C SER A 303 29.63 -12.82 6.15
N TRP A 304 28.56 -13.23 5.49
CA TRP A 304 28.57 -14.36 4.55
C TRP A 304 29.41 -14.11 3.31
N GLN A 305 29.41 -12.88 2.75
CA GLN A 305 30.28 -12.51 1.64
C GLN A 305 31.77 -12.72 1.95
N LYS A 306 32.17 -12.63 3.25
CA LYS A 306 33.54 -12.87 3.69
C LYS A 306 33.82 -14.35 3.95
N SER A 307 32.85 -15.11 4.45
CA SER A 307 33.00 -16.51 4.89
C SER A 307 32.70 -17.52 3.78
N LEU A 308 31.71 -17.24 2.92
CA LEU A 308 31.28 -18.12 1.82
C LEU A 308 31.99 -17.72 0.53
N LYS A 309 33.16 -18.30 0.28
CA LYS A 309 33.86 -18.11 -0.99
C LYS A 309 33.07 -18.77 -2.12
N GLY A 310 32.84 -18.02 -3.20
CA GLY A 310 32.14 -18.52 -4.39
C GLY A 310 30.62 -18.32 -4.40
N VAL A 311 30.02 -17.79 -3.33
CA VAL A 311 28.62 -17.35 -3.31
C VAL A 311 28.57 -15.84 -3.39
N LYS A 312 27.83 -15.32 -4.38
CA LYS A 312 27.59 -13.88 -4.54
C LYS A 312 26.15 -13.54 -4.19
N PHE A 313 26.00 -12.34 -3.65
CA PHE A 313 24.71 -11.79 -3.23
C PHE A 313 24.43 -10.53 -4.06
N HIS A 314 23.31 -10.52 -4.75
CA HIS A 314 22.82 -9.35 -5.48
C HIS A 314 21.53 -8.84 -4.83
N LEU A 315 21.53 -7.57 -4.48
CA LEU A 315 20.38 -6.91 -3.88
C LEU A 315 19.43 -6.43 -4.98
N VAL A 316 18.24 -7.02 -5.07
CA VAL A 316 17.20 -6.66 -6.04
C VAL A 316 16.31 -5.56 -5.47
N LEU A 317 15.85 -5.71 -4.23
CA LEU A 317 15.01 -4.72 -3.54
C LEU A 317 15.40 -4.63 -2.07
N ASN A 318 15.58 -3.39 -1.59
CA ASN A 318 15.67 -3.09 -0.17
C ASN A 318 14.69 -1.96 0.18
N GLY A 319 13.56 -2.31 0.77
CA GLY A 319 12.53 -1.36 1.17
C GLY A 319 13.02 -0.29 2.15
N ALA A 320 14.07 -0.58 2.93
CA ALA A 320 14.66 0.40 3.83
C ALA A 320 15.43 1.52 3.09
N THR A 321 15.92 1.27 1.89
CA THR A 321 16.62 2.31 1.10
C THR A 321 15.68 3.45 0.76
N SER A 322 14.49 3.14 0.24
CA SER A 322 13.48 4.15 -0.07
C SER A 322 13.00 4.89 1.18
N VAL A 323 12.93 4.21 2.32
CA VAL A 323 12.60 4.84 3.61
C VAL A 323 13.70 5.83 4.03
N LYS A 324 14.97 5.41 3.96
CA LYS A 324 16.12 6.26 4.29
C LYS A 324 16.21 7.48 3.36
N GLU A 325 16.01 7.28 2.05
CA GLU A 325 15.99 8.36 1.06
C GLU A 325 14.83 9.35 1.33
N SER A 326 13.64 8.85 1.67
CA SER A 326 12.49 9.68 2.03
C SER A 326 12.73 10.50 3.29
N ILE A 327 13.30 9.88 4.34
CA ILE A 327 13.67 10.60 5.58
C ILE A 327 14.69 11.69 5.27
N HIS A 328 15.75 11.34 4.53
CA HIS A 328 16.79 12.31 4.17
C HIS A 328 16.22 13.46 3.34
N GLY A 329 15.41 13.15 2.33
CA GLY A 329 14.73 14.13 1.50
C GLY A 329 13.84 15.07 2.31
N MET A 330 13.01 14.53 3.20
CA MET A 330 12.13 15.33 4.06
C MET A 330 12.89 16.23 5.04
N VAL A 331 13.99 15.73 5.63
CA VAL A 331 14.85 16.53 6.51
C VAL A 331 15.51 17.66 5.71
N GLN A 332 15.99 17.37 4.50
CA GLN A 332 16.59 18.36 3.62
C GLN A 332 15.59 19.42 3.17
N GLU A 333 14.39 19.02 2.70
CA GLU A 333 13.33 19.94 2.25
C GLU A 333 12.78 20.74 3.42
N GLY A 334 12.54 20.12 4.58
CA GLY A 334 12.11 20.79 5.79
C GLY A 334 13.15 21.80 6.29
N GLY A 335 14.43 21.44 6.26
CA GLY A 335 15.55 22.33 6.60
C GLY A 335 15.65 23.52 5.64
N LEU A 336 15.55 23.28 4.34
CA LEU A 336 15.55 24.33 3.32
C LEU A 336 14.32 25.23 3.47
N GLY A 337 13.13 24.64 3.69
CA GLY A 337 11.89 25.38 3.96
C GLY A 337 11.99 26.28 5.20
N ALA A 338 12.55 25.76 6.30
CA ALA A 338 12.79 26.55 7.51
C ALA A 338 13.77 27.71 7.27
N LEU A 339 14.82 27.48 6.47
CA LEU A 339 15.77 28.49 6.09
C LEU A 339 15.14 29.60 5.24
N LEU A 340 14.36 29.22 4.23
CA LEU A 340 13.64 30.17 3.36
C LEU A 340 12.61 30.98 4.14
N ALA A 341 11.84 30.35 5.02
CA ALA A 341 10.92 31.02 5.91
C ALA A 341 11.64 32.02 6.83
N SER A 342 12.79 31.62 7.39
CA SER A 342 13.61 32.50 8.25
C SER A 342 14.18 33.68 7.49
N LEU A 343 14.59 33.49 6.25
CA LEU A 343 15.02 34.60 5.38
C LEU A 343 13.89 35.58 5.11
N MET A 344 12.68 35.07 4.83
CA MET A 344 11.48 35.89 4.64
C MET A 344 11.17 36.72 5.89
N ILE A 345 11.24 36.13 7.08
CA ILE A 345 11.05 36.81 8.37
C ILE A 345 12.11 37.90 8.57
N LEU A 346 13.37 37.59 8.26
CA LEU A 346 14.47 38.56 8.38
C LEU A 346 14.26 39.80 7.48
N ILE A 347 13.80 39.60 6.24
CA ILE A 347 13.49 40.68 5.31
C ILE A 347 12.40 41.59 5.87
N PHE A 348 11.35 41.03 6.47
CA PHE A 348 10.23 41.78 7.02
C PHE A 348 10.53 42.45 8.36
N LEU A 349 11.10 41.68 9.33
CA LEU A 349 11.40 42.22 10.68
C LEU A 349 12.67 43.10 10.71
N ARG A 350 13.61 42.86 9.78
CA ARG A 350 14.93 43.53 9.74
C ARG A 350 15.68 43.49 11.08
N ASN A 351 15.47 42.41 11.85
CA ASN A 351 16.07 42.22 13.17
C ASN A 351 16.48 40.77 13.36
N VAL A 352 17.82 40.53 13.40
CA VAL A 352 18.39 39.18 13.50
C VAL A 352 18.01 38.49 14.81
N LYS A 353 17.95 39.20 15.94
CA LYS A 353 17.60 38.61 17.24
C LYS A 353 16.17 38.09 17.27
N MET A 354 15.23 38.83 16.69
CA MET A 354 13.83 38.44 16.59
C MET A 354 13.67 37.23 15.65
N THR A 355 14.38 37.24 14.53
CA THR A 355 14.40 36.10 13.59
C THR A 355 14.95 34.86 14.25
N PHE A 356 16.01 34.97 15.05
CA PHE A 356 16.60 33.83 15.79
C PHE A 356 15.62 33.24 16.81
N ILE A 357 14.84 34.08 17.51
CA ILE A 357 13.82 33.59 18.46
C ILE A 357 12.76 32.72 17.74
N VAL A 358 12.32 33.14 16.54
CA VAL A 358 11.38 32.34 15.74
C VAL A 358 12.04 31.07 15.22
N LEU A 359 13.33 31.14 14.81
CA LEU A 359 14.05 29.97 14.32
C LEU A 359 14.18 28.87 15.38
N VAL A 360 14.35 29.23 16.66
CA VAL A 360 14.42 28.28 17.79
C VAL A 360 13.08 27.54 18.00
N SER A 361 11.96 28.17 17.69
CA SER A 361 10.64 27.54 17.89
C SER A 361 10.42 26.33 16.98
N ILE A 362 11.02 26.29 15.78
CA ILE A 362 10.83 25.24 14.79
C ILE A 362 11.34 23.88 15.33
N PRO A 363 12.66 23.72 15.62
CA PRO A 363 13.17 22.44 16.09
C PRO A 363 12.57 22.03 17.43
N LEU A 364 12.27 22.98 18.30
CA LEU A 364 11.65 22.68 19.58
C LEU A 364 10.23 22.08 19.40
N SER A 365 9.41 22.68 18.55
CA SER A 365 8.07 22.16 18.28
C SER A 365 8.10 20.80 17.61
N ILE A 366 9.04 20.55 16.71
CA ILE A 366 9.23 19.24 16.07
C ILE A 366 9.63 18.18 17.11
N LEU A 367 10.60 18.47 17.98
CA LEU A 367 11.04 17.52 19.03
C LEU A 367 9.92 17.20 20.02
N VAL A 368 9.12 18.22 20.37
CA VAL A 368 7.91 17.99 21.20
C VAL A 368 6.88 17.13 20.47
N THR A 369 6.73 17.32 19.16
CA THR A 369 5.84 16.47 18.34
C THR A 369 6.30 15.02 18.35
N LEU A 370 7.58 14.76 18.11
CA LEU A 370 8.16 13.40 18.16
C LEU A 370 7.96 12.73 19.53
N LEU A 371 8.09 13.52 20.60
CA LEU A 371 7.83 13.03 21.96
C LEU A 371 6.38 12.57 22.15
N PHE A 372 5.41 13.30 21.58
CA PHE A 372 4.01 12.94 21.66
C PHE A 372 3.60 11.81 20.71
N MET A 373 4.31 11.61 19.58
CA MET A 373 4.01 10.53 18.63
C MET A 373 4.19 9.13 19.27
N ASN A 374 5.20 8.96 20.11
CA ASN A 374 5.54 7.66 20.72
C ASN A 374 4.41 7.05 21.56
N PRO A 375 3.79 7.73 22.52
CA PRO A 375 2.69 7.18 23.33
C PRO A 375 1.41 6.93 22.51
N PHE A 376 1.24 7.58 21.35
CA PHE A 376 0.13 7.32 20.45
C PHE A 376 0.40 6.18 19.46
N GLY A 377 1.57 5.52 19.53
CA GLY A 377 1.94 4.43 18.61
C GLY A 377 2.12 4.88 17.15
N ILE A 378 2.44 6.16 16.94
CA ILE A 378 2.62 6.72 15.59
C ILE A 378 4.07 6.50 15.15
N SER A 379 4.27 5.79 14.03
CA SER A 379 5.60 5.55 13.46
C SER A 379 6.12 6.75 12.63
N LEU A 380 7.44 6.82 12.45
CA LEU A 380 8.05 7.69 11.45
C LEU A 380 7.94 7.03 10.07
N ASN A 381 7.10 7.59 9.22
CA ASN A 381 6.85 7.11 7.88
C ASN A 381 6.67 8.28 6.90
N ILE A 382 6.53 7.98 5.61
CA ILE A 382 6.41 9.01 4.57
C ILE A 382 5.24 9.99 4.88
N MET A 383 4.11 9.48 5.43
CA MET A 383 2.96 10.31 5.77
C MET A 383 3.24 11.23 6.95
N THR A 384 3.78 10.71 8.05
CA THR A 384 4.08 11.51 9.25
C THR A 384 5.21 12.50 9.03
N LEU A 385 6.22 12.12 8.22
CA LEU A 385 7.30 13.01 7.80
C LEU A 385 6.77 14.14 6.92
N GLY A 386 5.89 13.84 5.95
CA GLY A 386 5.18 14.82 5.15
C GLY A 386 4.37 15.79 6.01
N GLY A 387 3.64 15.27 7.01
CA GLY A 387 2.93 16.07 8.00
C GLY A 387 3.86 17.01 8.78
N MET A 388 5.02 16.53 9.23
CA MET A 388 6.00 17.36 9.92
C MET A 388 6.62 18.43 9.02
N ALA A 389 6.95 18.11 7.76
CA ALA A 389 7.47 19.10 6.80
C ALA A 389 6.48 20.25 6.57
N ILE A 390 5.20 19.90 6.44
CA ILE A 390 4.13 20.89 6.29
C ILE A 390 3.92 21.68 7.59
N ALA A 391 4.01 21.00 8.73
CA ALA A 391 3.89 21.65 10.04
C ALA A 391 4.95 22.73 10.27
N ILE A 392 6.15 22.63 9.68
CA ILE A 392 7.20 23.64 9.77
C ILE A 392 6.67 25.02 9.34
N GLY A 393 6.00 25.09 8.18
CA GLY A 393 5.42 26.33 7.69
C GLY A 393 4.34 26.92 8.63
N ARG A 394 3.61 26.04 9.31
CA ARG A 394 2.51 26.46 10.20
C ARG A 394 2.99 26.79 11.63
N VAL A 395 4.00 26.07 12.12
CA VAL A 395 4.64 26.33 13.44
C VAL A 395 5.27 27.72 13.48
N VAL A 396 5.82 28.15 12.35
CA VAL A 396 6.42 29.49 12.22
C VAL A 396 5.38 30.60 12.36
N ASP A 397 4.15 30.39 11.87
CA ASP A 397 3.07 31.37 11.86
C ASP A 397 2.71 31.85 13.28
N ASP A 398 2.44 30.95 14.23
CA ASP A 398 2.12 31.32 15.62
C ASP A 398 3.25 32.15 16.25
N SER A 399 4.50 31.73 16.02
CA SER A 399 5.70 32.39 16.54
C SER A 399 5.91 33.79 15.94
N ILE A 400 5.62 33.95 14.65
CA ILE A 400 5.70 35.23 13.95
C ILE A 400 4.69 36.26 14.53
N VAL A 401 3.44 35.82 14.73
CA VAL A 401 2.40 36.73 15.22
C VAL A 401 2.73 37.25 16.64
N VAL A 402 3.24 36.38 17.51
CA VAL A 402 3.66 36.78 18.87
C VAL A 402 4.84 37.73 18.83
N ILE A 403 5.93 37.39 18.09
CA ILE A 403 7.14 38.19 18.08
C ILE A 403 6.95 39.55 17.37
N GLU A 404 6.12 39.55 16.32
CA GLU A 404 5.78 40.81 15.60
C GLU A 404 5.00 41.75 16.51
N ASN A 405 4.01 41.24 17.26
CA ASN A 405 3.25 42.10 18.18
C ASN A 405 4.13 42.58 19.34
N ILE A 406 5.02 41.73 19.87
CA ILE A 406 6.00 42.17 20.87
C ILE A 406 6.88 43.25 20.29
N TYR A 407 7.38 43.11 19.05
CA TYR A 407 8.18 44.11 18.37
C TYR A 407 7.45 45.45 18.20
N SER A 408 6.22 45.39 17.67
CA SER A 408 5.38 46.58 17.43
C SER A 408 5.06 47.32 18.73
N GLN A 409 4.76 46.59 19.83
CA GLN A 409 4.48 47.23 21.12
C GLN A 409 5.76 47.82 21.77
N MET A 410 6.90 47.12 21.65
CA MET A 410 8.20 47.57 22.15
C MET A 410 8.70 48.82 21.37
N GLU A 411 8.37 48.94 20.07
CA GLU A 411 8.68 50.11 19.25
C GLU A 411 7.90 51.35 19.71
N LYS A 412 6.63 51.17 20.15
CA LYS A 412 5.71 52.24 20.58
C LYS A 412 5.87 52.63 22.07
N ALA A 413 6.43 51.72 22.88
CA ALA A 413 6.53 51.88 24.32
C ALA A 413 7.56 52.95 24.69
N GLN A 414 7.19 53.87 25.60
CA GLN A 414 8.11 54.85 26.19
C GLN A 414 9.17 54.19 27.05
N GLU A 415 8.76 53.20 27.86
CA GLU A 415 9.67 52.38 28.65
C GLU A 415 9.57 50.90 28.22
N ARG A 416 10.71 50.29 27.96
CA ARG A 416 10.80 48.86 27.57
C ARG A 416 10.90 47.99 28.80
N SER A 417 9.76 47.40 29.18
CA SER A 417 9.64 46.56 30.37
C SER A 417 9.05 45.16 30.07
N GLU A 418 9.17 44.29 31.04
CA GLU A 418 8.53 42.97 30.97
C GLU A 418 7.01 43.05 30.82
N SER A 419 6.39 44.12 31.36
CA SER A 419 4.97 44.33 31.25
C SER A 419 4.52 44.55 29.80
N VAL A 420 5.35 45.17 28.96
CA VAL A 420 5.07 45.40 27.54
C VAL A 420 5.06 44.06 26.78
N ILE A 421 6.02 43.16 27.04
CA ILE A 421 6.07 41.84 26.44
C ILE A 421 4.84 41.02 26.86
N LYS A 422 4.50 41.07 28.16
CA LYS A 422 3.31 40.39 28.69
C LYS A 422 2.03 40.90 28.01
N LEU A 423 1.85 42.20 27.94
CA LEU A 423 0.69 42.83 27.31
C LEU A 423 0.60 42.51 25.83
N ALA A 424 1.72 42.62 25.11
CA ALA A 424 1.80 42.26 23.70
C ALA A 424 1.41 40.81 23.41
N THR A 425 1.91 39.87 24.23
CA THR A 425 1.56 38.47 24.11
C THR A 425 0.07 38.22 24.44
N GLN A 426 -0.47 38.85 25.47
CA GLN A 426 -1.87 38.74 25.85
C GLN A 426 -2.84 39.24 24.75
N GLN A 427 -2.50 40.32 24.05
CA GLN A 427 -3.30 40.87 22.96
C GLN A 427 -3.53 39.88 21.81
N VAL A 428 -2.60 39.01 21.53
CA VAL A 428 -2.69 38.04 20.40
C VAL A 428 -2.97 36.61 20.85
N ALA A 429 -2.86 36.31 22.13
CA ALA A 429 -3.03 34.94 22.67
C ALA A 429 -4.40 34.34 22.35
N SER A 430 -5.49 35.10 22.43
CA SER A 430 -6.83 34.64 22.10
C SER A 430 -6.95 34.28 20.61
N ALA A 431 -6.50 35.18 19.75
CA ALA A 431 -6.56 34.99 18.29
C ALA A 431 -5.74 33.82 17.84
N ILE A 432 -4.50 33.66 18.37
CA ILE A 432 -3.61 32.52 18.04
C ILE A 432 -4.21 31.21 18.52
N THR A 433 -4.71 31.16 19.77
CA THR A 433 -5.33 29.95 20.33
C THR A 433 -6.55 29.52 19.52
N SER A 434 -7.44 30.47 19.19
CA SER A 434 -8.63 30.20 18.37
C SER A 434 -8.23 29.71 16.98
N SER A 435 -7.23 30.33 16.36
CA SER A 435 -6.68 29.94 15.06
C SER A 435 -6.12 28.53 15.08
N THR A 436 -5.28 28.21 16.06
CA THR A 436 -4.67 26.90 16.21
C THR A 436 -5.72 25.80 16.48
N LEU A 437 -6.69 26.06 17.40
CA LEU A 437 -7.79 25.13 17.68
C LEU A 437 -8.69 24.93 16.44
N THR A 438 -8.93 26.00 15.67
CA THR A 438 -9.67 25.90 14.42
C THR A 438 -8.95 24.98 13.44
N THR A 439 -7.64 25.14 13.30
CA THR A 439 -6.83 24.27 12.41
C THR A 439 -6.78 22.84 12.91
N VAL A 440 -6.65 22.60 14.23
CA VAL A 440 -6.77 21.25 14.84
C VAL A 440 -8.14 20.65 14.54
N GLY A 441 -9.22 21.44 14.63
CA GLY A 441 -10.57 21.02 14.32
C GLY A 441 -10.79 20.61 12.86
N VAL A 442 -9.99 21.17 11.93
CA VAL A 442 -10.00 20.77 10.50
C VAL A 442 -9.47 19.34 10.31
N PHE A 443 -8.43 18.95 11.05
CA PHE A 443 -7.81 17.63 10.89
C PHE A 443 -8.51 16.54 11.69
N ALA A 444 -9.30 16.88 12.70
CA ALA A 444 -10.01 15.91 13.53
C ALA A 444 -10.93 14.96 12.71
N PRO A 445 -11.72 15.42 11.72
CA PRO A 445 -12.56 14.55 10.91
C PRO A 445 -11.80 13.47 10.12
N ILE A 446 -10.52 13.69 9.75
CA ILE A 446 -9.71 12.65 9.09
C ILE A 446 -9.57 11.41 9.97
N GLY A 447 -9.53 11.58 11.30
CA GLY A 447 -9.49 10.47 12.24
C GLY A 447 -10.72 9.54 12.16
N PHE A 448 -11.83 10.02 11.61
CA PHE A 448 -13.09 9.30 11.43
C PHE A 448 -13.36 8.88 9.98
N VAL A 449 -12.51 9.28 9.03
CA VAL A 449 -12.57 8.79 7.65
C VAL A 449 -12.30 7.30 7.66
N SER A 450 -13.07 6.58 6.89
CA SER A 450 -13.07 5.14 6.82
C SER A 450 -12.19 4.61 5.68
N GLY A 451 -11.92 3.30 5.68
CA GLY A 451 -11.18 2.63 4.61
C GLY A 451 -9.68 2.99 4.55
N ILE A 452 -9.08 2.71 3.39
CA ILE A 452 -7.63 2.89 3.16
C ILE A 452 -7.19 4.35 3.38
N VAL A 453 -8.00 5.32 2.94
CA VAL A 453 -7.69 6.75 3.10
C VAL A 453 -7.58 7.13 4.57
N GLY A 454 -8.53 6.69 5.40
CA GLY A 454 -8.49 6.95 6.85
C GLY A 454 -7.27 6.34 7.52
N GLU A 455 -6.96 5.07 7.23
CA GLU A 455 -5.80 4.39 7.82
C GLU A 455 -4.46 5.02 7.40
N VAL A 456 -4.32 5.39 6.12
CA VAL A 456 -3.11 6.07 5.60
C VAL A 456 -2.91 7.46 6.19
N PHE A 457 -3.99 8.26 6.27
CA PHE A 457 -3.85 9.68 6.60
C PHE A 457 -4.16 10.02 8.06
N ARG A 458 -4.65 9.10 8.87
CA ARG A 458 -4.83 9.29 10.33
C ARG A 458 -3.51 9.61 11.03
N PRO A 459 -2.38 8.89 10.82
CA PRO A 459 -1.09 9.26 11.38
C PRO A 459 -0.60 10.64 10.96
N PHE A 460 -0.82 11.02 9.69
CA PHE A 460 -0.55 12.36 9.18
C PHE A 460 -1.31 13.45 9.95
N ALA A 461 -2.64 13.27 10.10
CA ALA A 461 -3.49 14.23 10.80
C ALA A 461 -3.10 14.37 12.28
N LEU A 462 -2.87 13.25 12.97
CA LEU A 462 -2.44 13.25 14.36
C LEU A 462 -1.08 13.92 14.54
N THR A 463 -0.12 13.70 13.65
CA THR A 463 1.18 14.35 13.66
C THR A 463 1.04 15.87 13.51
N LEU A 464 0.20 16.34 12.59
CA LEU A 464 -0.10 17.76 12.42
C LEU A 464 -0.78 18.35 13.67
N ILE A 465 -1.74 17.67 14.26
CA ILE A 465 -2.41 18.09 15.51
C ILE A 465 -1.38 18.25 16.62
N CYS A 466 -0.50 17.26 16.82
CA CYS A 466 0.57 17.32 17.82
C CYS A 466 1.52 18.48 17.55
N ALA A 467 1.90 18.73 16.30
CA ALA A 467 2.80 19.82 15.92
C ALA A 467 2.17 21.20 16.16
N LEU A 468 0.90 21.37 15.82
CA LEU A 468 0.16 22.62 16.03
C LEU A 468 -0.01 22.94 17.53
N LEU A 469 -0.38 21.94 18.33
CA LEU A 469 -0.50 22.13 19.77
C LEU A 469 0.85 22.42 20.44
N SER A 470 1.91 21.77 19.96
CA SER A 470 3.29 22.02 20.39
C SER A 470 3.72 23.44 20.05
N SER A 471 3.41 23.91 18.83
CA SER A 471 3.67 25.28 18.38
C SER A 471 2.98 26.32 19.26
N LEU A 472 1.70 26.13 19.53
CA LEU A 472 0.93 27.03 20.41
C LEU A 472 1.56 27.13 21.82
N LEU A 473 1.97 26.01 22.37
CA LEU A 473 2.63 25.97 23.68
C LEU A 473 3.96 26.74 23.65
N VAL A 474 4.79 26.50 22.62
CA VAL A 474 6.07 27.20 22.44
C VAL A 474 5.87 28.71 22.22
N ALA A 475 4.90 29.09 21.37
CA ALA A 475 4.61 30.48 21.08
C ALA A 475 4.16 31.29 22.30
N LEU A 476 3.38 30.68 23.21
CA LEU A 476 2.86 31.36 24.41
C LEU A 476 3.80 31.30 25.63
N THR A 477 4.84 30.44 25.60
CA THR A 477 5.76 30.26 26.72
C THR A 477 7.20 30.61 26.38
N VAL A 478 7.79 29.96 25.37
CA VAL A 478 9.20 30.07 25.04
C VAL A 478 9.51 31.40 24.33
N ILE A 479 8.66 31.79 23.37
CA ILE A 479 8.87 33.04 22.62
C ILE A 479 8.89 34.27 23.52
N PRO A 480 7.92 34.52 24.43
CA PRO A 480 7.97 35.68 25.34
C PRO A 480 9.16 35.66 26.28
N MET A 481 9.54 34.45 26.77
CA MET A 481 10.73 34.26 27.61
C MET A 481 12.02 34.63 26.88
N LEU A 482 12.20 34.13 25.65
CA LEU A 482 13.36 34.46 24.83
C LEU A 482 13.39 35.95 24.45
N ALA A 483 12.21 36.55 24.16
CA ALA A 483 12.11 38.00 23.92
C ALA A 483 12.57 38.79 25.15
N LYS A 484 12.18 38.38 26.37
CA LYS A 484 12.69 39.00 27.61
C LYS A 484 14.20 38.91 27.71
N LEU A 485 14.81 37.71 27.43
CA LEU A 485 16.24 37.53 27.56
C LEU A 485 17.08 38.25 26.52
N MET A 486 16.62 38.33 25.27
CA MET A 486 17.41 38.78 24.13
C MET A 486 17.11 40.23 23.72
N VAL A 487 15.88 40.73 23.98
CA VAL A 487 15.40 42.02 23.49
C VAL A 487 15.48 43.09 24.59
N LEU A 488 15.11 42.80 25.84
CA LEU A 488 15.14 43.78 26.92
C LEU A 488 16.59 44.22 27.30
N LYS A 489 17.59 43.34 27.10
CA LYS A 489 18.99 43.66 27.45
C LYS A 489 19.80 44.37 26.34
N GLY A 490 19.15 44.76 25.21
CA GLY A 490 19.85 45.32 24.06
C GLY A 490 19.19 46.57 23.50
N ASN A 491 20.00 47.61 23.16
CA ASN A 491 19.55 48.85 22.43
C ASN A 491 19.17 48.60 20.96
N SER A 492 18.65 47.45 20.64
CA SER A 492 18.51 46.94 19.25
C SER A 492 17.22 47.33 18.52
N ILE A 493 16.32 48.07 19.13
CA ILE A 493 15.12 48.56 18.48
C ILE A 493 15.18 50.10 18.39
N PRO A 494 15.22 50.74 17.21
CA PRO A 494 15.17 52.17 17.09
C PRO A 494 13.79 52.66 17.50
N HIS A 495 13.72 53.80 18.24
CA HIS A 495 12.48 54.57 18.40
C HIS A 495 12.20 55.26 17.06
N GLN A 496 11.10 54.94 16.41
CA GLN A 496 10.67 55.63 15.22
C GLN A 496 9.51 56.55 15.55
N ASN A 497 9.74 57.84 15.36
CA ASN A 497 8.68 58.83 15.18
C ASN A 497 7.77 58.38 14.03
N GLU A 498 6.46 58.66 14.11
CA GLU A 498 5.36 58.22 13.23
C GLU A 498 5.80 57.85 11.82
N LYS A 499 5.72 56.55 11.49
CA LYS A 499 6.00 56.05 10.14
C LYS A 499 4.98 56.65 9.18
N GLN A 500 5.43 57.45 8.22
CA GLN A 500 4.62 57.73 7.04
C GLN A 500 4.18 56.42 6.40
N ALA A 501 2.88 56.29 6.17
CA ALA A 501 2.32 55.08 5.57
C ALA A 501 3.03 54.75 4.25
N THR A 502 3.56 53.55 4.11
CA THR A 502 4.25 53.10 2.90
C THR A 502 3.30 53.20 1.69
N LEU A 503 3.80 53.56 0.52
CA LEU A 503 3.02 53.69 -0.71
C LEU A 503 2.12 52.47 -1.00
N PHE A 504 2.58 51.29 -0.60
CA PHE A 504 1.81 50.06 -0.68
C PHE A 504 0.60 50.06 0.29
N MET A 505 0.77 50.54 1.52
CA MET A 505 -0.33 50.64 2.49
C MET A 505 -1.39 51.65 2.03
N LEU A 506 -0.98 52.78 1.46
CA LEU A 506 -1.90 53.79 0.93
C LEU A 506 -2.69 53.25 -0.29
N ARG A 507 -2.06 52.48 -1.16
CA ARG A 507 -2.75 51.80 -2.28
C ARG A 507 -3.77 50.79 -1.78
N TYR A 508 -3.41 49.98 -0.79
CA TYR A 508 -4.33 49.01 -0.17
C TYR A 508 -5.50 49.71 0.51
N GLN A 509 -5.26 50.79 1.26
CA GLN A 509 -6.34 51.61 1.86
C GLN A 509 -7.35 52.08 0.81
N LYS A 510 -6.87 52.70 -0.27
CA LYS A 510 -7.73 53.17 -1.37
C LYS A 510 -8.52 52.02 -2.01
N MET A 511 -7.89 50.90 -2.20
CA MET A 511 -8.55 49.68 -2.74
C MET A 511 -9.64 49.18 -1.80
N LEU A 512 -9.38 49.12 -0.49
CA LEU A 512 -10.34 48.67 0.52
C LEU A 512 -11.52 49.66 0.64
N GLU A 513 -11.26 50.97 0.66
CA GLU A 513 -12.29 52.02 0.67
C GLU A 513 -13.20 51.94 -0.57
N TRP A 514 -12.61 51.77 -1.76
CA TRP A 514 -13.34 51.58 -3.01
C TRP A 514 -14.21 50.31 -2.96
N SER A 515 -13.66 49.21 -2.45
CA SER A 515 -14.36 47.93 -2.35
C SER A 515 -15.52 47.96 -1.37
N LEU A 516 -15.37 48.60 -0.21
CA LEU A 516 -16.42 48.84 0.77
C LEU A 516 -17.54 49.72 0.21
N THR A 517 -17.21 50.63 -0.70
CA THR A 517 -18.20 51.49 -1.39
C THR A 517 -18.91 50.74 -2.50
N ASN A 518 -18.20 49.87 -3.28
CA ASN A 518 -18.73 49.11 -4.41
C ASN A 518 -18.90 47.61 -4.09
N ARG A 519 -19.59 47.29 -3.01
CA ARG A 519 -19.70 45.92 -2.44
C ARG A 519 -20.12 44.87 -3.47
N ILE A 520 -21.22 45.10 -4.19
CA ILE A 520 -21.81 44.16 -5.15
C ILE A 520 -20.83 43.88 -6.29
N LYS A 521 -20.16 44.89 -6.83
CA LYS A 521 -19.19 44.72 -7.92
C LYS A 521 -18.01 43.86 -7.48
N THR A 522 -17.49 44.07 -6.27
CA THR A 522 -16.35 43.31 -5.72
C THR A 522 -16.74 41.85 -5.43
N LEU A 523 -17.91 41.59 -4.85
CA LEU A 523 -18.40 40.25 -4.60
C LEU A 523 -18.72 39.50 -5.90
N LEU A 524 -19.31 40.19 -6.89
CA LEU A 524 -19.56 39.59 -8.20
C LEU A 524 -18.26 39.22 -8.91
N PHE A 525 -17.26 40.13 -8.87
CA PHE A 525 -15.94 39.84 -9.43
C PHE A 525 -15.30 38.57 -8.78
N ALA A 526 -15.34 38.45 -7.45
CA ALA A 526 -14.82 37.28 -6.73
C ALA A 526 -15.61 36.00 -7.10
N ALA A 527 -16.93 36.07 -7.23
CA ALA A 527 -17.77 34.97 -7.64
C ALA A 527 -17.50 34.50 -9.09
N ILE A 528 -17.33 35.49 -10.00
CA ILE A 528 -16.95 35.18 -11.41
C ILE A 528 -15.59 34.48 -11.46
N LEU A 529 -14.60 35.02 -10.73
CA LEU A 529 -13.28 34.35 -10.65
C LEU A 529 -13.37 32.92 -10.13
N PHE A 530 -14.20 32.67 -9.13
CA PHE A 530 -14.42 31.35 -8.58
C PHE A 530 -15.06 30.40 -9.61
N VAL A 531 -16.15 30.80 -10.24
CA VAL A 531 -16.82 30.01 -11.27
C VAL A 531 -15.89 29.78 -12.46
N LEU A 532 -15.19 30.80 -12.93
CA LEU A 532 -14.24 30.70 -14.03
C LEU A 532 -13.10 29.72 -13.72
N SER A 533 -12.57 29.78 -12.47
CA SER A 533 -11.52 28.82 -12.07
C SER A 533 -12.00 27.39 -12.16
N ILE A 534 -13.22 27.07 -11.73
CA ILE A 534 -13.80 25.71 -11.82
C ILE A 534 -13.97 25.31 -13.29
N VAL A 535 -14.61 26.16 -14.10
CA VAL A 535 -14.93 25.87 -15.50
C VAL A 535 -13.66 25.65 -16.34
N VAL A 536 -12.60 26.40 -16.06
CA VAL A 536 -11.35 26.30 -16.82
C VAL A 536 -10.48 25.13 -16.33
N THR A 537 -10.42 24.88 -15.00
CA THR A 537 -9.44 23.92 -14.48
C THR A 537 -9.98 22.50 -14.35
N VAL A 538 -11.19 22.33 -13.80
CA VAL A 538 -11.71 21.00 -13.46
C VAL A 538 -11.82 20.06 -14.67
N PRO A 539 -12.27 20.48 -15.86
CA PRO A 539 -12.32 19.59 -17.03
C PRO A 539 -10.97 19.15 -17.56
N HIS A 540 -9.88 19.87 -17.19
CA HIS A 540 -8.52 19.60 -17.68
C HIS A 540 -7.62 18.95 -16.62
N LEU A 541 -8.12 18.76 -15.38
CA LEU A 541 -7.38 18.09 -14.31
C LEU A 541 -7.60 16.58 -14.40
N ALA A 542 -6.51 15.84 -14.62
CA ALA A 542 -6.52 14.39 -14.48
C ALA A 542 -6.89 13.99 -13.05
N THR A 543 -7.69 12.94 -12.91
CA THR A 543 -8.09 12.39 -11.62
C THR A 543 -7.44 11.03 -11.39
N SER A 544 -6.83 10.85 -10.20
CA SER A 544 -6.15 9.61 -9.82
C SER A 544 -6.34 9.35 -8.33
N PHE A 545 -6.04 8.12 -7.87
CA PHE A 545 -6.07 7.80 -6.45
C PHE A 545 -4.90 8.45 -5.71
N MET A 546 -3.68 8.22 -6.19
CA MET A 546 -2.42 8.75 -5.67
C MET A 546 -1.63 9.42 -6.81
N PRO A 547 -0.71 10.35 -6.50
CA PRO A 547 0.18 10.92 -7.51
C PRO A 547 1.08 9.84 -8.13
N ALA A 548 1.35 9.96 -9.43
CA ALA A 548 2.23 9.05 -10.13
C ALA A 548 3.70 9.33 -9.76
N ASN A 549 4.39 8.31 -9.26
CA ASN A 549 5.82 8.40 -8.98
C ASN A 549 6.63 8.42 -10.29
N ALA A 550 7.38 9.46 -10.53
CA ALA A 550 8.22 9.59 -11.72
C ALA A 550 9.66 9.05 -11.51
N SER A 551 10.05 8.74 -10.27
CA SER A 551 11.45 8.46 -9.91
C SER A 551 11.78 6.99 -9.72
N GLU A 552 10.82 6.08 -9.82
CA GLU A 552 11.08 4.66 -9.63
C GLU A 552 11.53 4.00 -10.91
N ARG A 553 12.60 3.21 -10.82
CA ARG A 553 13.26 2.56 -11.93
C ARG A 553 13.06 1.06 -11.96
N GLN A 554 12.62 0.48 -10.84
CA GLN A 554 12.35 -0.95 -10.74
C GLN A 554 11.01 -1.30 -11.39
N MET A 555 10.98 -2.43 -12.10
CA MET A 555 9.80 -2.93 -12.76
C MET A 555 9.76 -4.45 -12.78
N VAL A 556 8.59 -5.01 -12.96
CA VAL A 556 8.38 -6.44 -13.17
C VAL A 556 7.55 -6.66 -14.42
N PHE A 557 8.02 -7.58 -15.27
CA PHE A 557 7.24 -8.15 -16.37
C PHE A 557 6.71 -9.51 -15.91
N THR A 558 5.41 -9.65 -15.85
CA THR A 558 4.74 -10.90 -15.51
C THR A 558 4.23 -11.55 -16.79
N ILE A 559 4.72 -12.74 -17.07
CA ILE A 559 4.38 -13.55 -18.23
C ILE A 559 3.47 -14.69 -17.73
N GLN A 560 2.34 -14.86 -18.37
CA GLN A 560 1.43 -15.97 -18.16
C GLN A 560 1.30 -16.75 -19.48
N MET A 561 1.82 -17.94 -19.50
CA MET A 561 1.67 -18.88 -20.62
C MET A 561 0.32 -19.61 -20.54
N PRO A 562 -0.15 -20.18 -21.64
CA PRO A 562 -1.33 -21.04 -21.64
C PRO A 562 -1.21 -22.18 -20.62
N ARG A 563 -2.32 -22.49 -19.96
CA ARG A 563 -2.34 -23.62 -18.99
C ARG A 563 -1.94 -24.92 -19.65
N GLY A 564 -1.10 -25.68 -18.96
CA GLY A 564 -0.54 -26.91 -19.50
C GLY A 564 0.79 -26.74 -20.24
N THR A 565 1.34 -25.53 -20.29
CA THR A 565 2.71 -25.29 -20.75
C THR A 565 3.70 -26.06 -19.86
N SER A 566 4.67 -26.74 -20.50
CA SER A 566 5.70 -27.43 -19.72
C SER A 566 6.73 -26.45 -19.15
N GLN A 567 7.36 -26.82 -18.05
CA GLN A 567 8.41 -26.02 -17.43
C GLN A 567 9.61 -25.82 -18.38
N GLU A 568 9.90 -26.80 -19.25
CA GLU A 568 10.95 -26.68 -20.27
C GLU A 568 10.62 -25.58 -21.30
N MET A 569 9.37 -25.53 -21.77
CA MET A 569 8.91 -24.52 -22.72
C MET A 569 8.93 -23.12 -22.06
N MET A 570 8.44 -22.99 -20.82
CA MET A 570 8.50 -21.74 -20.08
C MET A 570 9.96 -21.28 -19.88
N ASN A 571 10.86 -22.21 -19.55
CA ASN A 571 12.27 -21.94 -19.37
C ASN A 571 12.96 -21.49 -20.68
N ALA A 572 12.62 -22.09 -21.81
CA ALA A 572 13.14 -21.68 -23.12
C ALA A 572 12.67 -20.26 -23.49
N GLN A 573 11.37 -19.99 -23.32
CA GLN A 573 10.80 -18.70 -23.62
C GLN A 573 11.33 -17.59 -22.71
N SER A 574 11.51 -17.88 -21.42
CA SER A 574 12.09 -16.94 -20.47
C SER A 574 13.54 -16.56 -20.84
N LYS A 575 14.35 -17.50 -21.34
CA LYS A 575 15.70 -17.21 -21.81
C LYS A 575 15.73 -16.26 -23.00
N GLU A 576 14.80 -16.39 -23.94
CA GLU A 576 14.69 -15.47 -25.07
C GLU A 576 14.36 -14.05 -24.60
N ILE A 577 13.45 -13.93 -23.64
CA ILE A 577 13.08 -12.64 -23.05
C ILE A 577 14.26 -12.05 -22.26
N GLU A 578 14.96 -12.84 -21.46
CA GLU A 578 16.15 -12.41 -20.73
C GLU A 578 17.20 -11.86 -21.68
N THR A 579 17.45 -12.55 -22.81
CA THR A 579 18.38 -12.08 -23.85
C THR A 579 17.93 -10.76 -24.46
N LEU A 580 16.63 -10.63 -24.79
CA LEU A 580 16.05 -9.38 -25.29
C LEU A 580 16.29 -8.19 -24.34
N LEU A 581 16.14 -8.43 -23.04
CA LEU A 581 16.33 -7.39 -22.00
C LEU A 581 17.82 -7.09 -21.76
N GLN A 582 18.70 -8.10 -21.77
CA GLN A 582 20.14 -7.93 -21.61
C GLN A 582 20.76 -7.14 -22.77
N ASP A 583 20.29 -7.38 -24.00
CA ASP A 583 20.77 -6.71 -25.21
C ASP A 583 20.12 -5.35 -25.43
N ALA A 584 19.22 -4.94 -24.57
CA ALA A 584 18.51 -3.66 -24.66
C ALA A 584 19.47 -2.47 -24.53
N ARG A 585 19.59 -1.66 -25.58
CA ARG A 585 20.44 -0.46 -25.63
C ARG A 585 19.61 0.76 -26.06
N ASN A 586 19.97 1.93 -25.56
CA ASN A 586 19.42 3.20 -26.01
C ASN A 586 20.12 3.67 -27.30
N ALA A 587 19.68 4.79 -27.86
CA ALA A 587 20.27 5.35 -29.10
C ALA A 587 21.76 5.70 -28.96
N SER A 588 22.28 5.84 -27.75
CA SER A 588 23.68 6.10 -27.43
C SER A 588 24.49 4.83 -27.12
N GLY A 589 23.91 3.64 -27.31
CA GLY A 589 24.57 2.35 -27.09
C GLY A 589 24.66 1.92 -25.60
N GLN A 590 24.06 2.69 -24.69
CA GLN A 590 24.09 2.38 -23.25
C GLN A 590 22.97 1.41 -22.87
N PRO A 591 23.16 0.53 -21.86
CA PRO A 591 22.16 -0.43 -21.44
C PRO A 591 20.89 0.28 -20.91
N ILE A 592 19.73 -0.24 -21.30
CA ILE A 592 18.44 0.25 -20.81
C ILE A 592 18.14 -0.34 -19.43
N PHE A 593 18.52 -1.59 -19.19
CA PHE A 593 18.30 -2.28 -17.92
C PHE A 593 19.62 -2.57 -17.21
N SER A 594 19.63 -2.48 -15.89
CA SER A 594 20.81 -2.67 -15.04
C SER A 594 21.08 -4.14 -14.70
N TYR A 595 20.02 -4.92 -14.53
CA TYR A 595 20.01 -6.37 -14.27
C TYR A 595 18.68 -6.96 -14.71
N ASN A 596 18.60 -8.30 -14.82
CA ASN A 596 17.37 -9.05 -15.05
C ASN A 596 17.35 -10.27 -14.16
N GLU A 597 16.38 -10.34 -13.24
CA GLU A 597 16.12 -11.50 -12.41
C GLU A 597 14.81 -12.16 -12.84
N SER A 598 14.85 -13.45 -13.13
CA SER A 598 13.68 -14.23 -13.55
C SER A 598 13.34 -15.26 -12.49
N ILE A 599 12.07 -15.31 -12.08
CA ILE A 599 11.49 -16.37 -11.27
C ILE A 599 10.37 -16.99 -12.08
N MET A 600 10.40 -18.32 -12.26
CA MET A 600 9.44 -19.00 -13.13
C MET A 600 8.97 -20.33 -12.59
N GLY A 601 7.67 -20.57 -12.74
CA GLY A 601 7.02 -21.87 -12.59
C GLY A 601 6.80 -22.57 -13.92
N ALA A 602 5.81 -23.44 -13.99
CA ALA A 602 5.52 -24.18 -15.23
C ALA A 602 4.89 -23.29 -16.32
N ASP A 603 3.95 -22.43 -15.95
CA ASP A 603 3.17 -21.61 -16.90
C ASP A 603 3.21 -20.11 -16.61
N TRP A 604 4.07 -19.67 -15.69
CA TRP A 604 4.25 -18.27 -15.37
C TRP A 604 5.72 -17.90 -15.13
N ALA A 605 6.06 -16.64 -15.40
CA ALA A 605 7.33 -16.05 -15.00
C ALA A 605 7.17 -14.59 -14.60
N ASP A 606 7.90 -14.20 -13.55
CA ASP A 606 8.10 -12.82 -13.16
C ASP A 606 9.55 -12.44 -13.43
N ILE A 607 9.75 -11.41 -14.24
CA ILE A 607 11.07 -10.88 -14.57
C ILE A 607 11.21 -9.50 -13.94
N TYR A 608 12.00 -9.44 -12.88
CA TYR A 608 12.33 -8.21 -12.15
C TYR A 608 13.54 -7.55 -12.81
N THR A 609 13.44 -6.26 -13.06
CA THR A 609 14.51 -5.48 -13.65
C THR A 609 14.47 -4.03 -13.18
N GLU A 610 15.57 -3.31 -13.35
CA GLU A 610 15.68 -1.89 -13.06
C GLU A 610 16.13 -1.13 -14.32
N SER A 611 15.42 -0.04 -14.66
CA SER A 611 15.90 0.83 -15.74
C SER A 611 17.20 1.53 -15.33
N SER A 612 18.16 1.59 -16.24
CA SER A 612 19.40 2.31 -16.00
C SER A 612 19.16 3.82 -15.84
N THR A 613 20.16 4.55 -15.35
CA THR A 613 20.09 6.03 -15.25
C THR A 613 19.95 6.73 -16.59
N TYR A 614 20.12 6.01 -17.69
CA TYR A 614 20.10 6.52 -19.07
C TYR A 614 18.76 6.28 -19.78
N ALA A 615 17.76 5.71 -19.09
CA ALA A 615 16.46 5.37 -19.67
C ALA A 615 15.30 5.79 -18.77
N ASP A 616 14.21 6.23 -19.39
CA ASP A 616 12.94 6.46 -18.69
C ASP A 616 12.24 5.12 -18.43
N ALA A 617 11.96 4.82 -17.18
CA ALA A 617 11.41 3.54 -16.75
C ALA A 617 10.03 3.23 -17.36
N LYS A 618 9.14 4.23 -17.45
CA LYS A 618 7.79 4.02 -18.00
C LYS A 618 7.81 3.79 -19.49
N LEU A 619 8.66 4.55 -20.20
CA LEU A 619 8.84 4.39 -21.63
C LEU A 619 9.48 3.04 -21.95
N ALA A 620 10.55 2.66 -21.22
CA ALA A 620 11.20 1.37 -21.33
C ALA A 620 10.22 0.22 -21.06
N PHE A 621 9.45 0.31 -19.99
CA PHE A 621 8.43 -0.70 -19.65
C PHE A 621 7.40 -0.87 -20.79
N LYS A 622 6.81 0.23 -21.28
CA LYS A 622 5.79 0.19 -22.35
C LYS A 622 6.38 -0.41 -23.64
N GLN A 623 7.59 0.01 -24.03
CA GLN A 623 8.26 -0.47 -25.22
C GLN A 623 8.60 -1.95 -25.16
N TYR A 624 9.19 -2.40 -24.04
CA TYR A 624 9.63 -3.79 -23.90
C TYR A 624 8.49 -4.74 -23.58
N LYS A 625 7.43 -4.30 -22.90
CA LYS A 625 6.18 -5.08 -22.79
C LYS A 625 5.64 -5.46 -24.16
N GLY A 626 5.63 -4.53 -25.14
CA GLY A 626 5.23 -4.82 -26.52
C GLY A 626 6.15 -5.83 -27.21
N LYS A 627 7.47 -5.63 -27.13
CA LYS A 627 8.45 -6.56 -27.72
C LYS A 627 8.39 -7.96 -27.11
N ILE A 628 8.18 -8.07 -25.79
CA ILE A 628 8.01 -9.37 -25.12
C ILE A 628 6.73 -10.05 -25.63
N ALA A 629 5.64 -9.30 -25.80
CA ALA A 629 4.39 -9.86 -26.31
C ALA A 629 4.53 -10.39 -27.76
N GLU A 630 5.40 -9.78 -28.59
CA GLU A 630 5.70 -10.25 -29.95
C GLU A 630 6.49 -11.57 -29.99
N LEU A 631 7.29 -11.86 -28.95
CA LEU A 631 8.06 -13.10 -28.82
C LEU A 631 7.20 -14.30 -28.37
N LEU A 632 6.09 -14.03 -27.74
CA LEU A 632 5.28 -15.05 -27.08
C LEU A 632 4.19 -15.63 -28.01
N PRO A 633 3.71 -16.86 -27.75
CA PRO A 633 2.53 -17.40 -28.41
C PRO A 633 1.31 -16.47 -28.27
N LYS A 634 0.41 -16.48 -29.26
CA LYS A 634 -0.78 -15.60 -29.28
C LYS A 634 -1.67 -15.68 -28.04
N ASP A 635 -1.70 -16.83 -27.39
CA ASP A 635 -2.50 -17.10 -26.19
C ASP A 635 -1.77 -16.79 -24.89
N ALA A 636 -0.48 -16.40 -24.95
CA ALA A 636 0.27 -15.96 -23.79
C ALA A 636 -0.03 -14.50 -23.46
N LYS A 637 0.09 -14.14 -22.19
CA LYS A 637 -0.20 -12.79 -21.71
C LYS A 637 1.03 -12.17 -21.07
N VAL A 638 1.27 -10.90 -21.38
CA VAL A 638 2.31 -10.08 -20.74
C VAL A 638 1.62 -8.97 -19.97
N SER A 639 1.83 -8.97 -18.69
CA SER A 639 1.41 -7.91 -17.77
C SER A 639 2.62 -7.39 -17.00
N GLY A 640 2.41 -6.63 -15.97
CA GLY A 640 3.48 -6.14 -15.11
C GLY A 640 3.29 -4.69 -14.75
N LYS A 641 4.23 -4.17 -14.00
CA LYS A 641 4.19 -2.79 -13.51
C LYS A 641 5.59 -2.23 -13.29
N VAL A 642 5.71 -0.92 -13.39
CA VAL A 642 6.82 -0.18 -12.77
C VAL A 642 6.43 -0.04 -11.29
N PHE A 643 7.31 -0.43 -10.37
CA PHE A 643 7.03 -0.34 -8.96
C PHE A 643 6.82 1.12 -8.58
N ALA A 644 5.76 1.39 -7.84
CA ALA A 644 5.47 2.67 -7.25
C ALA A 644 5.32 2.46 -5.74
N PHE A 645 6.19 3.10 -4.96
CA PHE A 645 6.03 3.10 -3.50
C PHE A 645 4.75 3.88 -3.14
N GLY A 646 3.76 3.17 -2.68
CA GLY A 646 2.50 3.73 -2.25
C GLY A 646 1.46 2.63 -2.04
N PRO A 647 0.36 2.91 -1.31
CA PRO A 647 -0.74 1.96 -1.22
C PRO A 647 -1.29 1.74 -2.62
N GLY A 648 -0.80 0.70 -3.28
CA GLY A 648 -1.42 0.19 -4.49
C GLY A 648 -2.84 -0.23 -4.13
N THR A 649 -3.79 0.13 -4.94
CA THR A 649 -5.13 -0.43 -4.84
C THR A 649 -4.97 -1.93 -5.15
N GLY A 650 -5.29 -2.77 -4.19
CA GLY A 650 -4.95 -4.19 -4.16
C GLY A 650 -5.50 -5.07 -5.30
N SER A 651 -6.23 -4.51 -6.27
CA SER A 651 -6.78 -5.26 -7.40
C SER A 651 -5.85 -5.34 -8.63
N GLY A 652 -4.84 -4.49 -8.74
CA GLY A 652 -3.96 -4.42 -9.92
C GLY A 652 -4.67 -4.06 -11.24
N VAL A 653 -5.97 -3.83 -11.21
CA VAL A 653 -6.83 -3.57 -12.37
C VAL A 653 -7.47 -2.19 -12.24
N ASP A 654 -7.36 -1.37 -13.29
CA ASP A 654 -7.86 0.01 -13.26
C ASP A 654 -9.39 0.09 -13.26
N PHE A 655 -10.04 -0.76 -14.05
CA PHE A 655 -11.48 -0.83 -14.15
C PHE A 655 -11.94 -2.28 -13.98
N SER A 656 -12.91 -2.50 -13.11
CA SER A 656 -13.52 -3.81 -12.86
C SER A 656 -15.03 -3.66 -12.74
N TYR A 657 -15.76 -4.45 -13.52
CA TYR A 657 -17.20 -4.48 -13.57
C TYR A 657 -17.69 -5.85 -13.15
N LEU A 658 -18.33 -5.92 -11.99
CA LEU A 658 -18.83 -7.16 -11.42
C LEU A 658 -20.27 -7.39 -11.86
N LEU A 659 -20.55 -8.57 -12.38
CA LEU A 659 -21.86 -9.07 -12.71
C LEU A 659 -22.21 -10.21 -11.77
N THR A 660 -23.35 -10.12 -11.09
CA THR A 660 -23.81 -11.14 -10.14
C THR A 660 -25.14 -11.71 -10.62
N GLY A 661 -25.28 -13.01 -10.62
CA GLY A 661 -26.52 -13.71 -11.02
C GLY A 661 -26.44 -15.20 -10.76
N ASP A 662 -27.58 -15.88 -10.73
CA ASP A 662 -27.64 -17.31 -10.46
C ASP A 662 -27.52 -18.17 -11.74
N ASP A 663 -27.82 -17.60 -12.91
CA ASP A 663 -27.76 -18.29 -14.20
C ASP A 663 -26.48 -17.90 -14.96
N GLN A 664 -25.63 -18.89 -15.19
CA GLN A 664 -24.35 -18.72 -15.88
C GLN A 664 -24.52 -18.25 -17.34
N LEU A 665 -25.58 -18.67 -18.03
CA LEU A 665 -25.83 -18.27 -19.41
C LEU A 665 -26.15 -16.76 -19.49
N TYR A 666 -27.01 -16.27 -18.59
CA TYR A 666 -27.33 -14.84 -18.53
C TYR A 666 -26.14 -13.99 -18.10
N LEU A 667 -25.28 -14.50 -17.19
CA LEU A 667 -24.03 -13.84 -16.84
C LEU A 667 -23.08 -13.74 -18.04
N GLN A 668 -22.95 -14.80 -18.85
CA GLN A 668 -22.11 -14.80 -20.05
C GLN A 668 -22.61 -13.80 -21.09
N LEU A 669 -23.91 -13.79 -21.36
CA LEU A 669 -24.51 -12.84 -22.28
C LEU A 669 -24.32 -11.39 -21.83
N ALA A 670 -24.52 -11.11 -20.55
CA ALA A 670 -24.26 -9.80 -19.97
C ALA A 670 -22.79 -9.39 -20.11
N ALA A 671 -21.86 -10.30 -19.80
CA ALA A 671 -20.42 -10.02 -19.92
C ALA A 671 -20.02 -9.69 -21.35
N GLN A 672 -20.53 -10.42 -22.32
CA GLN A 672 -20.25 -10.17 -23.74
C GLN A 672 -20.79 -8.81 -24.21
N GLN A 673 -21.99 -8.41 -23.76
CA GLN A 673 -22.51 -7.07 -24.01
C GLN A 673 -21.61 -5.98 -23.44
N ILE A 674 -21.11 -6.17 -22.21
CA ILE A 674 -20.21 -5.25 -21.54
C ILE A 674 -18.85 -5.19 -22.26
N GLU A 675 -18.25 -6.33 -22.63
CA GLU A 675 -16.99 -6.39 -23.40
C GLU A 675 -17.08 -5.66 -24.72
N ASN A 676 -18.14 -5.92 -25.48
CA ASN A 676 -18.37 -5.25 -26.76
C ASN A 676 -18.44 -3.74 -26.59
N LYS A 677 -19.13 -3.27 -25.54
CA LYS A 677 -19.23 -1.84 -25.25
C LYS A 677 -17.93 -1.23 -24.78
N LEU A 678 -17.15 -1.95 -23.96
CA LEU A 678 -15.82 -1.52 -23.50
C LEU A 678 -14.84 -1.41 -24.67
N SER A 679 -14.94 -2.28 -25.68
CA SER A 679 -14.09 -2.27 -26.88
C SER A 679 -14.27 -1.02 -27.77
N GLU A 680 -15.37 -0.27 -27.60
CA GLU A 680 -15.59 1.00 -28.29
C GLU A 680 -14.73 2.15 -27.73
N PHE A 681 -14.10 1.99 -26.54
CA PHE A 681 -13.28 3.01 -25.91
C PHE A 681 -11.80 2.81 -26.25
N PRO A 682 -11.17 3.70 -27.01
CA PRO A 682 -9.76 3.56 -27.42
C PRO A 682 -8.79 3.72 -26.26
N GLU A 683 -9.22 4.31 -25.14
CA GLU A 683 -8.44 4.47 -23.92
C GLU A 683 -8.32 3.19 -23.08
N LEU A 684 -9.09 2.12 -23.45
CA LEU A 684 -9.07 0.85 -22.75
C LEU A 684 -8.17 -0.17 -23.44
N THR A 685 -7.44 -0.89 -22.64
CA THR A 685 -6.60 -2.01 -23.05
C THR A 685 -6.85 -3.22 -22.15
N GLU A 686 -6.45 -4.40 -22.59
CA GLU A 686 -6.55 -5.64 -21.81
C GLU A 686 -7.97 -5.93 -21.27
N ILE A 687 -8.98 -5.74 -22.13
CA ILE A 687 -10.37 -6.08 -21.77
C ILE A 687 -10.48 -7.60 -21.66
N LYS A 688 -10.92 -8.10 -20.50
CA LYS A 688 -11.03 -9.54 -20.19
C LYS A 688 -12.28 -9.80 -19.34
N ASN A 689 -12.86 -10.96 -19.50
CA ASN A 689 -13.83 -11.48 -18.53
C ASN A 689 -13.30 -12.74 -17.84
N SER A 690 -13.80 -13.04 -16.66
CA SER A 690 -13.35 -14.18 -15.84
C SER A 690 -13.68 -15.56 -16.44
N LEU A 691 -14.51 -15.64 -17.48
CA LEU A 691 -14.83 -16.87 -18.21
C LEU A 691 -14.18 -16.93 -19.61
N SER A 692 -13.49 -15.89 -20.05
CA SER A 692 -12.77 -15.89 -21.34
C SER A 692 -11.57 -16.84 -21.37
N GLU A 693 -11.11 -17.28 -20.20
CA GLU A 693 -10.04 -18.24 -20.07
C GLU A 693 -10.64 -19.65 -19.96
N ILE A 694 -10.55 -20.39 -21.04
CA ILE A 694 -11.01 -21.78 -21.13
C ILE A 694 -9.78 -22.68 -21.20
N LYS A 695 -9.79 -23.75 -20.45
CA LYS A 695 -8.78 -24.84 -20.54
C LYS A 695 -9.46 -26.12 -21.03
N THR A 696 -8.67 -27.02 -21.55
CA THR A 696 -9.11 -28.35 -21.90
C THR A 696 -8.92 -29.30 -20.72
N GLU A 697 -9.96 -29.99 -20.31
CA GLU A 697 -9.93 -31.06 -19.30
C GLU A 697 -10.21 -32.41 -19.96
N VAL A 698 -9.69 -33.48 -19.36
CA VAL A 698 -10.00 -34.86 -19.74
C VAL A 698 -11.02 -35.41 -18.75
N GLU A 699 -12.22 -35.68 -19.22
CA GLU A 699 -13.31 -36.28 -18.44
C GLU A 699 -13.40 -37.80 -18.70
N ILE A 700 -13.44 -38.58 -17.63
CA ILE A 700 -13.67 -40.01 -17.65
C ILE A 700 -15.09 -40.27 -17.16
N THR A 701 -16.00 -40.57 -18.07
CA THR A 701 -17.40 -40.88 -17.74
C THR A 701 -17.57 -42.39 -17.60
N VAL A 702 -17.81 -42.92 -16.39
CA VAL A 702 -17.97 -44.35 -16.09
C VAL A 702 -19.32 -44.83 -16.57
N ASP A 703 -19.35 -45.95 -17.32
CA ASP A 703 -20.55 -46.68 -17.65
C ASP A 703 -20.89 -47.64 -16.48
N GLU A 704 -21.83 -47.22 -15.63
CA GLU A 704 -22.16 -47.97 -14.41
C GLU A 704 -22.58 -49.42 -14.69
N GLY A 705 -23.31 -49.66 -15.78
CA GLY A 705 -23.74 -51.00 -16.14
C GLY A 705 -22.59 -51.94 -16.47
N LYS A 706 -21.62 -51.47 -17.25
CA LYS A 706 -20.41 -52.22 -17.58
C LYS A 706 -19.46 -52.36 -16.38
N ALA A 707 -19.28 -51.26 -15.61
CA ALA A 707 -18.40 -51.25 -14.44
C ALA A 707 -18.87 -52.28 -13.37
N MET A 708 -20.20 -52.40 -13.16
CA MET A 708 -20.77 -53.36 -12.22
C MET A 708 -20.52 -54.80 -12.60
N LEU A 709 -20.43 -55.14 -13.89
CA LEU A 709 -20.12 -56.53 -14.35
C LEU A 709 -18.74 -56.98 -13.87
N TYR A 710 -17.83 -56.01 -13.73
CA TYR A 710 -16.47 -56.24 -13.21
C TYR A 710 -16.37 -55.99 -11.70
N GLY A 711 -17.45 -55.54 -11.04
CA GLY A 711 -17.46 -55.27 -9.61
C GLY A 711 -16.86 -53.92 -9.24
N PHE A 712 -16.97 -52.91 -10.13
CA PHE A 712 -16.56 -51.53 -9.89
C PHE A 712 -17.74 -50.60 -9.70
N THR A 713 -17.62 -49.73 -8.73
CA THR A 713 -18.39 -48.49 -8.64
C THR A 713 -17.60 -47.32 -9.23
N ALA A 714 -18.24 -46.22 -9.58
CA ALA A 714 -17.54 -45.01 -10.06
C ALA A 714 -16.47 -44.53 -9.08
N ALA A 715 -16.71 -44.64 -7.76
CA ALA A 715 -15.74 -44.28 -6.72
C ALA A 715 -14.50 -45.16 -6.75
N GLN A 716 -14.68 -46.49 -6.98
CA GLN A 716 -13.55 -47.41 -7.10
C GLN A 716 -12.76 -47.20 -8.40
N VAL A 717 -13.43 -46.81 -9.49
CA VAL A 717 -12.74 -46.40 -10.73
C VAL A 717 -11.89 -45.16 -10.45
N LEU A 718 -12.44 -44.13 -9.78
CA LEU A 718 -11.73 -42.93 -9.41
C LEU A 718 -10.50 -43.24 -8.55
N GLU A 719 -10.63 -44.09 -7.52
CA GLU A 719 -9.53 -44.47 -6.63
C GLU A 719 -8.41 -45.21 -7.40
N ASN A 720 -8.77 -46.09 -8.30
CA ASN A 720 -7.81 -46.77 -9.15
C ASN A 720 -7.12 -45.80 -10.13
N VAL A 721 -7.87 -44.93 -10.84
CA VAL A 721 -7.31 -43.93 -11.76
C VAL A 721 -6.38 -42.98 -11.01
N ASN A 722 -6.76 -42.55 -9.82
CA ASN A 722 -5.90 -41.72 -8.98
C ASN A 722 -4.57 -42.40 -8.67
N SER A 723 -4.57 -43.70 -8.42
CA SER A 723 -3.32 -44.44 -8.14
C SER A 723 -2.36 -44.48 -9.33
N TRP A 724 -2.87 -44.40 -10.58
CA TRP A 724 -2.05 -44.40 -11.78
C TRP A 724 -1.52 -42.96 -12.10
N ILE A 725 -2.28 -41.90 -11.82
CA ILE A 725 -1.98 -40.57 -12.27
C ILE A 725 -1.26 -39.73 -11.20
N LYS A 726 -1.67 -39.89 -9.93
CA LYS A 726 -1.18 -39.10 -8.82
C LYS A 726 0.22 -39.53 -8.39
N GLU A 727 1.09 -38.54 -8.15
CA GLU A 727 2.39 -38.78 -7.50
C GLU A 727 2.17 -39.12 -6.03
N GLU A 728 2.75 -40.18 -5.57
CA GLU A 728 2.68 -40.62 -4.17
C GLU A 728 3.97 -40.21 -3.45
N LYS A 729 3.86 -39.36 -2.46
CA LYS A 729 4.98 -38.95 -1.62
C LYS A 729 5.22 -39.95 -0.54
N LEU A 730 6.42 -40.57 -0.50
CA LEU A 730 6.82 -41.54 0.50
C LEU A 730 7.48 -40.91 1.74
N GLY A 731 7.66 -39.57 1.74
CA GLY A 731 8.40 -38.87 2.76
C GLY A 731 9.90 -38.77 2.49
N ASP A 732 10.65 -38.34 3.49
CA ASP A 732 12.09 -38.13 3.39
C ASP A 732 12.86 -39.40 3.69
N LEU A 733 13.67 -39.89 2.74
CA LEU A 733 14.54 -41.03 2.89
C LEU A 733 15.99 -40.59 2.91
N THR A 734 16.75 -41.02 3.91
CA THR A 734 18.18 -40.70 4.02
C THR A 734 19.03 -41.91 3.57
N PHE A 735 19.80 -41.67 2.50
CA PHE A 735 20.80 -42.65 2.00
C PHE A 735 22.16 -41.96 1.94
N ASN A 736 23.19 -42.58 2.49
CA ASN A 736 24.58 -42.09 2.47
C ASN A 736 24.70 -40.63 2.99
N HIS A 737 23.99 -40.32 4.08
CA HIS A 737 23.92 -38.97 4.69
C HIS A 737 23.21 -37.89 3.85
N ILE A 738 22.63 -38.25 2.69
CA ILE A 738 21.80 -37.34 1.89
C ILE A 738 20.34 -37.69 2.12
N THR A 739 19.54 -36.71 2.47
CA THR A 739 18.09 -36.85 2.63
C THR A 739 17.41 -36.48 1.32
N TYR A 740 16.62 -37.39 0.79
CA TYR A 740 15.87 -37.27 -0.44
C TYR A 740 14.38 -37.18 -0.16
N ALA A 741 13.72 -36.14 -0.64
CA ALA A 741 12.26 -36.13 -0.74
C ALA A 741 11.84 -37.21 -1.77
N THR A 742 11.22 -38.29 -1.30
CA THR A 742 10.99 -39.47 -2.14
C THR A 742 9.57 -39.52 -2.67
N LYS A 743 9.43 -39.71 -3.99
CA LYS A 743 8.14 -39.82 -4.67
C LYS A 743 8.09 -41.00 -5.63
N VAL A 744 6.90 -41.62 -5.73
CA VAL A 744 6.58 -42.66 -6.71
C VAL A 744 5.60 -42.06 -7.72
N MET A 745 5.89 -42.23 -8.99
CA MET A 745 5.02 -41.76 -10.06
C MET A 745 5.08 -42.67 -11.29
N LEU A 746 4.02 -42.65 -12.07
CA LEU A 746 4.05 -43.26 -13.40
C LEU A 746 4.94 -42.42 -14.33
N ASP A 747 5.77 -43.10 -15.14
CA ASP A 747 6.57 -42.42 -16.15
C ASP A 747 5.64 -41.69 -17.15
N ASN A 748 5.93 -40.40 -17.41
CA ASN A 748 5.12 -39.51 -18.23
C ASN A 748 4.79 -40.06 -19.61
N LYS A 749 5.69 -40.87 -20.20
CA LYS A 749 5.44 -41.53 -21.50
C LYS A 749 4.23 -42.42 -21.55
N TYR A 750 3.66 -42.79 -20.39
CA TYR A 750 2.45 -43.64 -20.29
C TYR A 750 1.18 -42.84 -20.03
N LYS A 751 1.26 -41.55 -19.72
CA LYS A 751 0.11 -40.67 -19.46
C LYS A 751 0.01 -39.49 -20.42
N ASP A 752 0.67 -39.55 -21.58
CA ASP A 752 0.77 -38.48 -22.56
C ASP A 752 -0.35 -38.46 -23.62
N SER A 753 -1.24 -39.45 -23.61
CA SER A 753 -2.37 -39.55 -24.55
C SER A 753 -3.58 -40.22 -23.96
N MET A 754 -4.78 -39.91 -24.48
CA MET A 754 -6.05 -40.53 -24.03
C MET A 754 -6.08 -42.05 -24.27
N ASP A 755 -5.49 -42.52 -25.35
CA ASP A 755 -5.42 -43.96 -25.65
C ASP A 755 -4.60 -44.73 -24.60
N LYS A 756 -3.49 -44.14 -24.14
CA LYS A 756 -2.69 -44.72 -23.08
C LYS A 756 -3.41 -44.74 -21.75
N LEU A 757 -4.14 -43.66 -21.41
CA LEU A 757 -5.00 -43.58 -20.22
C LEU A 757 -6.09 -44.65 -20.27
N GLY A 758 -6.73 -44.83 -21.43
CA GLY A 758 -7.75 -45.86 -21.66
C GLY A 758 -7.25 -47.31 -21.47
N GLY A 759 -5.97 -47.51 -21.68
CA GLY A 759 -5.29 -48.82 -21.55
C GLY A 759 -4.89 -49.21 -20.10
N TYR A 760 -5.09 -48.32 -19.10
CA TYR A 760 -4.74 -48.65 -17.72
C TYR A 760 -5.61 -49.81 -17.20
N MET A 761 -4.92 -50.75 -16.54
CA MET A 761 -5.57 -51.92 -15.95
C MET A 761 -6.05 -51.59 -14.53
N LEU A 762 -7.36 -51.62 -14.36
CA LEU A 762 -7.99 -51.44 -13.05
C LEU A 762 -8.19 -52.84 -12.40
N LYS A 763 -7.99 -52.91 -11.07
CA LYS A 763 -8.17 -54.13 -10.29
C LYS A 763 -9.32 -53.93 -9.30
N SER A 764 -10.37 -54.74 -9.46
CA SER A 764 -11.52 -54.77 -8.57
C SER A 764 -11.18 -55.46 -7.23
N ALA A 765 -11.93 -55.16 -6.18
CA ALA A 765 -11.86 -55.87 -4.89
C ALA A 765 -12.01 -57.41 -5.01
N ASN A 766 -12.73 -57.86 -6.04
CA ASN A 766 -12.92 -59.30 -6.33
C ASN A 766 -11.78 -59.91 -7.16
N GLY A 767 -10.71 -59.15 -7.39
CA GLY A 767 -9.54 -59.61 -8.18
C GLY A 767 -9.73 -59.56 -9.70
N LYS A 768 -10.93 -59.18 -10.22
CA LYS A 768 -11.15 -59.01 -11.66
C LYS A 768 -10.37 -57.80 -12.17
N ARG A 769 -9.86 -57.88 -13.39
CA ARG A 769 -9.10 -56.85 -14.07
C ARG A 769 -9.85 -56.37 -15.32
N VAL A 770 -9.84 -55.08 -15.61
CA VAL A 770 -10.47 -54.50 -16.78
C VAL A 770 -9.74 -53.22 -17.17
N GLN A 771 -9.69 -52.91 -18.48
CA GLN A 771 -9.16 -51.65 -18.95
C GLN A 771 -10.19 -50.53 -18.78
N ILE A 772 -9.73 -49.30 -18.56
CA ILE A 772 -10.62 -48.13 -18.40
C ILE A 772 -11.55 -47.96 -19.59
N ASN A 773 -11.03 -48.10 -20.83
CA ASN A 773 -11.81 -47.95 -22.06
C ASN A 773 -12.96 -48.95 -22.24
N GLU A 774 -12.93 -50.10 -21.52
CA GLU A 774 -14.01 -51.07 -21.54
C GLU A 774 -15.21 -50.66 -20.70
N ILE A 775 -14.98 -49.89 -19.62
CA ILE A 775 -15.99 -49.53 -18.62
C ILE A 775 -16.22 -47.99 -18.51
N ALA A 776 -15.49 -47.18 -19.25
CA ALA A 776 -15.61 -45.74 -19.22
C ALA A 776 -15.35 -45.11 -20.60
N LYS A 777 -15.88 -43.92 -20.83
CA LYS A 777 -15.60 -43.07 -22.01
C LYS A 777 -14.69 -41.93 -21.58
N ILE A 778 -13.62 -41.70 -22.34
CA ILE A 778 -12.66 -40.62 -22.12
C ILE A 778 -12.93 -39.55 -23.17
N LYS A 779 -13.12 -38.33 -22.76
CA LYS A 779 -13.38 -37.15 -23.63
C LYS A 779 -12.59 -35.95 -23.18
N GLN A 780 -12.25 -35.10 -24.13
CA GLN A 780 -11.81 -33.74 -23.84
C GLN A 780 -13.03 -32.83 -23.75
N ILE A 781 -13.09 -32.02 -22.68
CA ILE A 781 -14.11 -31.02 -22.46
C ILE A 781 -13.45 -29.66 -22.23
N ASN A 782 -14.18 -28.59 -22.54
CA ASN A 782 -13.75 -27.24 -22.20
C ASN A 782 -14.28 -26.90 -20.80
N ALA A 783 -13.39 -26.41 -19.95
CA ALA A 783 -13.69 -26.01 -18.57
C ALA A 783 -13.15 -24.61 -18.27
N PRO A 784 -13.76 -23.86 -17.34
CA PRO A 784 -13.25 -22.58 -16.93
C PRO A 784 -11.94 -22.76 -16.13
N VAL A 785 -11.02 -21.81 -16.26
CA VAL A 785 -9.75 -21.78 -15.49
C VAL A 785 -10.01 -21.46 -14.02
N SER A 786 -11.00 -20.63 -13.74
CA SER A 786 -11.40 -20.26 -12.39
C SER A 786 -12.90 -19.99 -12.27
N ILE A 787 -13.45 -20.22 -11.09
CA ILE A 787 -14.85 -19.89 -10.76
C ILE A 787 -14.82 -18.96 -9.56
N SER A 788 -15.37 -17.76 -9.75
CA SER A 788 -15.45 -16.74 -8.71
C SER A 788 -16.84 -16.66 -8.12
N ARG A 789 -16.94 -16.41 -6.81
CA ARG A 789 -18.19 -16.25 -6.08
C ARG A 789 -18.09 -15.04 -5.15
N GLU A 790 -19.22 -14.42 -4.87
CA GLU A 790 -19.35 -13.35 -3.91
C GLU A 790 -20.66 -13.49 -3.13
N MET A 791 -20.59 -13.40 -1.81
CA MET A 791 -21.73 -13.61 -0.92
C MET A 791 -22.52 -14.89 -1.27
N GLN A 792 -21.77 -15.98 -1.53
CA GLN A 792 -22.29 -17.30 -1.92
C GLN A 792 -22.96 -17.39 -3.30
N SER A 793 -23.07 -16.28 -4.05
CA SER A 793 -23.58 -16.27 -5.44
C SER A 793 -22.43 -16.31 -6.44
N GLN A 794 -22.65 -16.88 -7.61
CA GLN A 794 -21.66 -16.89 -8.67
C GLN A 794 -21.53 -15.48 -9.27
N VAL A 795 -20.31 -15.08 -9.56
CA VAL A 795 -20.01 -13.76 -10.14
C VAL A 795 -19.13 -13.90 -11.37
N LEU A 796 -19.33 -12.97 -12.29
CA LEU A 796 -18.49 -12.79 -13.46
C LEU A 796 -17.92 -11.37 -13.46
N THR A 797 -16.62 -11.27 -13.62
CA THR A 797 -15.94 -9.96 -13.60
C THR A 797 -15.42 -9.64 -14.99
N VAL A 798 -15.77 -8.45 -15.49
CA VAL A 798 -15.17 -7.87 -16.70
C VAL A 798 -14.16 -6.81 -16.26
N THR A 799 -12.93 -6.93 -16.70
CA THR A 799 -11.82 -6.06 -16.31
C THR A 799 -11.21 -5.37 -17.51
N ALA A 800 -10.65 -4.17 -17.29
CA ALA A 800 -9.90 -3.43 -18.30
C ALA A 800 -8.80 -2.57 -17.65
N GLN A 801 -7.73 -2.29 -18.41
CA GLN A 801 -6.72 -1.32 -18.04
C GLN A 801 -7.02 0.02 -18.73
N ILE A 802 -6.80 1.13 -18.02
CA ILE A 802 -7.00 2.48 -18.56
C ILE A 802 -5.63 3.08 -18.91
N ASP A 803 -5.31 3.18 -20.19
CA ASP A 803 -4.07 3.81 -20.70
C ASP A 803 -4.21 5.33 -20.76
N SER A 804 -4.45 5.95 -19.61
CA SER A 804 -4.55 7.40 -19.48
C SER A 804 -4.15 7.86 -18.08
N ALA A 805 -3.67 9.08 -17.99
CA ALA A 805 -3.41 9.74 -16.70
C ALA A 805 -4.72 10.07 -15.96
N ASP A 806 -5.81 10.32 -16.68
CA ASP A 806 -7.15 10.59 -16.12
C ASP A 806 -7.98 9.32 -15.95
N LYS A 807 -7.53 8.43 -15.06
CA LYS A 807 -8.23 7.18 -14.79
C LYS A 807 -9.66 7.38 -14.25
N GLY A 808 -9.84 8.37 -13.38
CA GLY A 808 -11.13 8.64 -12.77
C GLY A 808 -12.16 9.22 -13.74
N GLY A 809 -11.78 10.19 -14.57
CA GLY A 809 -12.66 10.79 -15.57
C GLY A 809 -13.12 9.79 -16.63
N ILE A 810 -12.16 8.99 -17.15
CA ILE A 810 -12.46 7.93 -18.11
C ILE A 810 -13.36 6.85 -17.49
N SER A 811 -13.04 6.40 -16.28
CA SER A 811 -13.89 5.43 -15.58
C SER A 811 -15.32 5.93 -15.37
N LYS A 812 -15.49 7.20 -15.02
CA LYS A 812 -16.82 7.81 -14.89
C LYS A 812 -17.58 7.83 -16.22
N LYS A 813 -16.90 8.19 -17.32
CA LYS A 813 -17.45 8.16 -18.68
C LYS A 813 -17.93 6.75 -19.05
N ILE A 814 -17.07 5.75 -18.85
CA ILE A 814 -17.37 4.34 -19.09
C ILE A 814 -18.55 3.88 -18.24
N SER A 815 -18.53 4.13 -16.93
CA SER A 815 -19.60 3.71 -16.01
C SER A 815 -20.96 4.31 -16.39
N THR A 816 -20.97 5.56 -16.89
CA THR A 816 -22.17 6.24 -17.35
C THR A 816 -22.73 5.58 -18.62
N GLU A 817 -21.88 5.18 -19.56
CA GLU A 817 -22.29 4.48 -20.78
C GLU A 817 -22.74 3.05 -20.49
N LEU A 818 -22.03 2.31 -19.63
CA LEU A 818 -22.40 0.96 -19.22
C LEU A 818 -23.73 0.94 -18.43
N ALA A 819 -24.03 2.01 -17.68
CA ALA A 819 -25.30 2.13 -16.95
C ALA A 819 -26.52 2.18 -17.87
N LYS A 820 -26.37 2.54 -19.14
CA LYS A 820 -27.44 2.58 -20.13
C LYS A 820 -27.78 1.20 -20.74
N ILE A 821 -26.92 0.20 -20.51
CA ILE A 821 -27.13 -1.14 -21.05
C ILE A 821 -28.20 -1.86 -20.23
N GLU A 822 -29.19 -2.40 -20.89
CA GLU A 822 -30.18 -3.28 -20.26
C GLU A 822 -29.58 -4.69 -20.12
N LEU A 823 -29.40 -5.12 -18.87
CA LEU A 823 -28.88 -6.44 -18.55
C LEU A 823 -30.01 -7.49 -18.57
N PRO A 824 -29.69 -8.77 -18.82
CA PRO A 824 -30.66 -9.86 -18.68
C PRO A 824 -31.30 -9.91 -17.29
N LEU A 825 -32.54 -10.40 -17.22
CA LEU A 825 -33.26 -10.54 -15.95
C LEU A 825 -32.46 -11.40 -14.94
N GLY A 826 -32.37 -10.94 -13.70
CA GLY A 826 -31.64 -11.64 -12.64
C GLY A 826 -30.14 -11.35 -12.59
N VAL A 827 -29.60 -10.51 -13.49
CA VAL A 827 -28.21 -10.07 -13.45
C VAL A 827 -28.11 -8.67 -12.84
N SER A 828 -27.39 -8.54 -11.75
CA SER A 828 -27.04 -7.26 -11.12
C SER A 828 -25.61 -6.83 -11.47
N ARG A 829 -25.30 -5.55 -11.27
CA ARG A 829 -23.98 -4.97 -11.63
C ARG A 829 -23.40 -4.09 -10.54
N GLU A 830 -22.08 -4.09 -10.43
CA GLU A 830 -21.33 -3.21 -9.53
C GLU A 830 -19.98 -2.80 -10.15
N VAL A 831 -19.62 -1.53 -10.04
CA VAL A 831 -18.28 -1.04 -10.45
C VAL A 831 -17.30 -1.18 -9.30
N LYS A 832 -16.23 -1.92 -9.51
CA LYS A 832 -15.14 -2.15 -8.55
C LYS A 832 -13.78 -1.74 -9.17
N GLY A 833 -12.70 -2.01 -8.46
CA GLY A 833 -11.33 -1.67 -8.87
C GLY A 833 -10.93 -0.26 -8.45
N VAL A 834 -9.79 0.22 -8.96
CA VAL A 834 -9.22 1.55 -8.65
C VAL A 834 -10.25 2.67 -8.83
N SER A 835 -11.08 2.55 -9.83
CA SER A 835 -12.12 3.52 -10.17
C SER A 835 -13.22 3.61 -9.11
N GLY A 836 -13.65 2.49 -8.55
CA GLY A 836 -14.60 2.44 -7.44
C GLY A 836 -13.99 3.07 -6.18
N ASP A 837 -12.73 2.77 -5.92
CA ASP A 837 -12.01 3.28 -4.77
C ASP A 837 -11.77 4.80 -4.85
N ILE A 838 -11.48 5.35 -6.05
CA ILE A 838 -11.36 6.80 -6.28
C ILE A 838 -12.68 7.51 -5.92
N ASN A 839 -13.80 7.05 -6.49
CA ASN A 839 -15.10 7.67 -6.25
C ASN A 839 -15.48 7.64 -4.76
N LYS A 840 -15.29 6.50 -4.11
CA LYS A 840 -15.56 6.35 -2.68
C LYS A 840 -14.67 7.26 -1.83
N SER A 841 -13.38 7.27 -2.10
CA SER A 841 -12.40 8.08 -1.37
C SER A 841 -12.68 9.58 -1.53
N PHE A 842 -13.04 10.03 -2.72
CA PHE A 842 -13.42 11.42 -2.97
C PHE A 842 -14.68 11.80 -2.19
N MET A 843 -15.70 10.94 -2.18
CA MET A 843 -16.92 11.18 -1.40
C MET A 843 -16.62 11.27 0.10
N GLU A 844 -15.81 10.36 0.64
CA GLU A 844 -15.40 10.38 2.05
C GLU A 844 -14.59 11.64 2.38
N MET A 845 -13.70 12.09 1.49
CA MET A 845 -12.95 13.33 1.67
C MET A 845 -13.86 14.57 1.61
N PHE A 846 -14.83 14.64 0.69
CA PHE A 846 -15.79 15.74 0.65
C PHE A 846 -16.67 15.78 1.91
N MET A 847 -17.08 14.64 2.44
CA MET A 847 -17.78 14.57 3.73
C MET A 847 -16.91 15.05 4.88
N ALA A 848 -15.63 14.66 4.92
CA ALA A 848 -14.67 15.12 5.91
C ALA A 848 -14.45 16.65 5.81
N MET A 849 -14.35 17.20 4.60
CA MET A 849 -14.24 18.65 4.38
C MET A 849 -15.50 19.39 4.87
N GLY A 850 -16.70 18.86 4.59
CA GLY A 850 -17.95 19.41 5.10
C GLY A 850 -18.02 19.40 6.64
N ALA A 851 -17.64 18.29 7.26
CA ALA A 851 -17.55 18.18 8.72
C ALA A 851 -16.51 19.16 9.30
N SER A 852 -15.36 19.31 8.63
CA SER A 852 -14.31 20.25 9.02
C SER A 852 -14.80 21.71 8.97
N ILE A 853 -15.50 22.13 7.92
CA ILE A 853 -16.08 23.47 7.81
C ILE A 853 -17.06 23.72 8.96
N PHE A 854 -17.88 22.72 9.29
CA PHE A 854 -18.84 22.82 10.41
C PHE A 854 -18.13 22.96 11.77
N ILE A 855 -17.11 22.15 12.03
CA ILE A 855 -16.32 22.22 13.28
C ILE A 855 -15.60 23.57 13.39
N VAL A 856 -14.98 24.03 12.29
CA VAL A 856 -14.35 25.34 12.20
C VAL A 856 -15.32 26.45 12.54
N TYR A 857 -16.53 26.40 11.97
CA TYR A 857 -17.57 27.35 12.30
C TYR A 857 -17.94 27.33 13.79
N LEU A 858 -18.14 26.17 14.39
CA LEU A 858 -18.44 26.04 15.82
C LEU A 858 -17.32 26.59 16.72
N VAL A 859 -16.07 26.23 16.45
CA VAL A 859 -14.91 26.74 17.21
C VAL A 859 -14.84 28.25 17.12
N MET A 860 -15.05 28.84 15.94
CA MET A 860 -15.08 30.28 15.77
C MET A 860 -16.28 30.95 16.48
N VAL A 861 -17.47 30.34 16.48
CA VAL A 861 -18.63 30.86 17.20
C VAL A 861 -18.34 30.93 18.72
N ILE A 862 -17.69 29.92 19.27
CA ILE A 862 -17.26 29.91 20.68
C ILE A 862 -16.20 30.99 20.93
N ALA A 863 -15.24 31.14 20.03
CA ALA A 863 -14.13 32.08 20.18
C ALA A 863 -14.58 33.55 20.08
N PHE A 864 -15.47 33.88 19.13
CA PHE A 864 -15.96 35.24 18.91
C PHE A 864 -17.21 35.62 19.73
N GLY A 865 -17.85 34.65 20.36
CA GLY A 865 -19.10 34.84 21.13
C GLY A 865 -20.29 35.29 20.26
N ASN A 866 -20.20 35.13 18.94
CA ASN A 866 -21.25 35.47 17.98
C ASN A 866 -21.13 34.65 16.69
N ALA A 867 -22.25 34.45 15.99
CA ALA A 867 -22.31 33.65 14.76
C ALA A 867 -22.02 34.46 13.47
N SER A 868 -22.10 35.81 13.55
CA SER A 868 -21.97 36.68 12.34
C SER A 868 -20.52 36.81 11.86
N ALA A 869 -19.57 36.93 12.79
CA ALA A 869 -18.16 37.01 12.44
C ALA A 869 -17.64 35.73 11.79
N PRO A 870 -17.88 34.54 12.39
CA PRO A 870 -17.52 33.24 11.76
C PRO A 870 -18.12 33.05 10.37
N PHE A 871 -19.40 33.39 10.20
CA PHE A 871 -20.06 33.29 8.90
C PHE A 871 -19.40 34.18 7.83
N ALA A 872 -19.00 35.43 8.18
CA ALA A 872 -18.27 36.27 7.25
C ALA A 872 -16.87 35.72 6.89
N ILE A 873 -16.21 35.10 7.87
CA ILE A 873 -14.87 34.49 7.68
C ILE A 873 -14.93 33.32 6.71
N LEU A 874 -15.96 32.48 6.76
CA LEU A 874 -16.08 31.30 5.88
C LEU A 874 -16.10 31.64 4.38
N PHE A 875 -16.44 32.91 4.01
CA PHE A 875 -16.35 33.36 2.61
C PHE A 875 -14.92 33.40 2.05
N CYS A 876 -13.89 33.26 2.90
CA CYS A 876 -12.52 33.10 2.40
C CYS A 876 -12.24 31.74 1.76
N LEU A 877 -13.02 30.69 2.06
CA LEU A 877 -12.80 29.32 1.59
C LEU A 877 -12.95 29.18 0.07
N PRO A 878 -14.03 29.66 -0.59
CA PRO A 878 -14.12 29.67 -2.05
C PRO A 878 -12.96 30.38 -2.72
N LEU A 879 -12.45 31.47 -2.10
CA LEU A 879 -11.32 32.24 -2.62
C LEU A 879 -10.01 31.47 -2.61
N ALA A 880 -9.84 30.58 -1.62
CA ALA A 880 -8.70 29.68 -1.53
C ALA A 880 -8.77 28.58 -2.59
N ALA A 881 -9.97 28.06 -2.87
CA ALA A 881 -10.15 27.04 -3.89
C ALA A 881 -9.73 27.50 -5.30
N ILE A 882 -9.92 28.81 -5.62
CA ILE A 882 -9.44 29.40 -6.88
C ILE A 882 -7.96 29.11 -7.09
N GLY A 883 -7.13 29.46 -6.09
CA GLY A 883 -5.68 29.31 -6.21
C GLY A 883 -5.22 27.87 -6.13
N GLY A 884 -5.88 27.03 -5.33
CA GLY A 884 -5.57 25.61 -5.25
C GLY A 884 -5.79 24.90 -6.59
N LEU A 885 -6.94 25.15 -7.24
CA LEU A 885 -7.25 24.60 -8.56
C LEU A 885 -6.30 25.14 -9.65
N LEU A 886 -6.04 26.43 -9.66
CA LEU A 886 -5.09 27.03 -10.59
C LEU A 886 -3.66 26.50 -10.38
N GLY A 887 -3.26 26.28 -9.13
CA GLY A 887 -1.96 25.69 -8.79
C GLY A 887 -1.80 24.32 -9.41
N LEU A 888 -2.78 23.40 -9.22
CA LEU A 888 -2.77 22.07 -9.85
C LEU A 888 -2.72 22.16 -11.37
N PHE A 889 -3.52 23.01 -11.97
CA PHE A 889 -3.59 23.19 -13.42
C PHE A 889 -2.25 23.68 -14.02
N VAL A 890 -1.63 24.70 -13.40
CA VAL A 890 -0.36 25.26 -13.88
C VAL A 890 0.81 24.29 -13.73
N THR A 891 0.80 23.49 -12.65
CA THR A 891 1.89 22.52 -12.38
C THR A 891 1.67 21.17 -13.06
N GLY A 892 0.51 20.91 -13.67
CA GLY A 892 0.14 19.63 -14.28
C GLY A 892 -0.08 18.51 -13.27
N GLU A 893 -0.31 18.86 -11.98
CA GLU A 893 -0.60 17.85 -10.95
C GLU A 893 -2.05 17.37 -11.03
N SER A 894 -2.27 16.07 -10.74
CA SER A 894 -3.60 15.49 -10.75
C SER A 894 -4.42 15.85 -9.51
N LEU A 895 -5.74 15.85 -9.67
CA LEU A 895 -6.66 15.87 -8.54
C LEU A 895 -6.72 14.46 -7.94
N ASN A 896 -6.16 14.28 -6.74
CA ASN A 896 -6.04 13.01 -6.05
C ASN A 896 -6.28 13.20 -4.54
N VAL A 897 -6.23 12.11 -3.77
CA VAL A 897 -6.49 12.17 -2.32
C VAL A 897 -5.54 13.15 -1.62
N THR A 898 -4.26 13.23 -2.01
CA THR A 898 -3.29 14.13 -1.38
C THR A 898 -3.57 15.61 -1.71
N SER A 899 -3.99 15.93 -2.92
CA SER A 899 -4.41 17.28 -3.29
C SER A 899 -5.71 17.68 -2.57
N LEU A 900 -6.66 16.74 -2.36
CA LEU A 900 -7.86 16.99 -1.55
C LEU A 900 -7.52 17.28 -0.08
N ILE A 901 -6.51 16.60 0.48
CA ILE A 901 -5.98 16.95 1.80
C ILE A 901 -5.38 18.35 1.81
N GLY A 902 -4.74 18.77 0.71
CA GLY A 902 -4.30 20.16 0.52
C GLY A 902 -5.46 21.16 0.61
N PHE A 903 -6.59 20.88 -0.04
CA PHE A 903 -7.81 21.69 0.08
C PHE A 903 -8.38 21.68 1.51
N LEU A 904 -8.42 20.53 2.14
CA LEU A 904 -8.83 20.42 3.54
C LEU A 904 -7.92 21.25 4.45
N MET A 905 -6.63 21.22 4.24
CA MET A 905 -5.64 22.00 4.99
C MET A 905 -5.84 23.52 4.78
N LEU A 906 -6.19 23.94 3.55
CA LEU A 906 -6.53 25.35 3.26
C LEU A 906 -7.69 25.85 4.11
N ILE A 907 -8.70 25.02 4.44
CA ILE A 907 -9.81 25.40 5.32
C ILE A 907 -9.26 25.91 6.66
N GLY A 908 -8.26 25.26 7.22
CA GLY A 908 -7.65 25.67 8.49
C GLY A 908 -6.73 26.91 8.36
N ILE A 909 -5.89 26.93 7.32
CA ILE A 909 -4.84 27.97 7.19
C ILE A 909 -5.43 29.33 6.79
N VAL A 910 -6.34 29.34 5.83
CA VAL A 910 -6.88 30.59 5.27
C VAL A 910 -7.77 31.31 6.28
N VAL A 911 -8.54 30.55 7.05
CA VAL A 911 -9.40 31.09 8.11
C VAL A 911 -8.59 31.85 9.18
N THR A 912 -7.34 31.43 9.44
CA THR A 912 -6.45 32.09 10.41
C THR A 912 -6.23 33.56 10.11
N ASN A 913 -5.92 33.90 8.86
CA ASN A 913 -5.69 35.30 8.45
C ASN A 913 -6.95 36.16 8.63
N ALA A 914 -8.10 35.59 8.33
CA ALA A 914 -9.39 36.22 8.52
C ALA A 914 -9.76 36.41 10.01
N ILE A 915 -9.45 35.38 10.87
CA ILE A 915 -9.65 35.46 12.33
C ILE A 915 -8.87 36.65 12.91
N VAL A 916 -7.56 36.73 12.60
CA VAL A 916 -6.69 37.81 13.12
C VAL A 916 -7.17 39.21 12.67
N LEU A 917 -7.70 39.32 11.45
CA LEU A 917 -8.26 40.57 10.93
C LEU A 917 -9.55 40.95 11.67
N ILE A 918 -10.51 40.03 11.76
CA ILE A 918 -11.83 40.32 12.36
C ILE A 918 -11.75 40.49 13.88
N ASP A 919 -10.87 39.76 14.57
CA ASP A 919 -10.59 39.96 15.98
C ASP A 919 -10.14 41.41 16.26
N ARG A 920 -9.25 41.96 15.42
CA ARG A 920 -8.81 43.37 15.52
C ARG A 920 -9.95 44.35 15.24
N VAL A 921 -10.82 44.05 14.28
CA VAL A 921 -12.02 44.87 14.02
C VAL A 921 -12.91 44.92 15.25
N GLN A 922 -13.15 43.76 15.88
CA GLN A 922 -14.00 43.69 17.09
C GLN A 922 -13.40 44.47 18.28
N GLN A 923 -12.08 44.38 18.47
CA GLN A 923 -11.38 45.14 19.49
C GLN A 923 -11.58 46.65 19.29
N LEU A 924 -11.45 47.17 18.06
CA LEU A 924 -11.65 48.60 17.74
C LEU A 924 -13.11 49.03 17.91
N VAL A 925 -14.06 48.20 17.48
CA VAL A 925 -15.50 48.45 17.69
C VAL A 925 -15.84 48.48 19.19
N GLN A 926 -15.27 47.61 20.01
CA GLN A 926 -15.45 47.62 21.48
C GLN A 926 -14.84 48.88 22.13
N GLN A 927 -13.81 49.47 21.52
CA GLN A 927 -13.20 50.73 21.94
C GLN A 927 -14.04 51.97 21.50
N GLY A 928 -15.17 51.74 20.82
CA GLY A 928 -16.10 52.79 20.41
C GLY A 928 -15.88 53.34 19.01
N HIS A 929 -14.96 52.80 18.20
CA HIS A 929 -14.75 53.28 16.80
C HIS A 929 -15.91 52.86 15.88
N PRO A 930 -16.29 53.71 14.91
CA PRO A 930 -17.28 53.36 13.89
C PRO A 930 -16.83 52.11 13.10
N LEU A 931 -17.76 51.21 12.76
CA LEU A 931 -17.45 49.93 12.10
C LEU A 931 -16.60 50.10 10.83
N ARG A 932 -16.98 51.01 9.94
CA ARG A 932 -16.26 51.22 8.68
C ARG A 932 -14.83 51.72 8.90
N GLN A 933 -14.63 52.60 9.87
CA GLN A 933 -13.29 53.06 10.27
C GLN A 933 -12.48 51.94 10.89
N SER A 934 -13.12 51.10 11.76
CA SER A 934 -12.49 49.94 12.38
C SER A 934 -12.03 48.90 11.34
N LEU A 935 -12.79 48.69 10.25
CA LEU A 935 -12.42 47.78 9.15
C LEU A 935 -11.19 48.32 8.40
N ILE A 936 -11.13 49.61 8.08
CA ILE A 936 -9.99 50.21 7.38
C ILE A 936 -8.75 50.19 8.28
N GLU A 937 -8.87 50.59 9.54
CA GLU A 937 -7.77 50.62 10.50
C GLU A 937 -7.22 49.22 10.81
N ALA A 938 -8.11 48.26 11.02
CA ALA A 938 -7.71 46.86 11.21
C ALA A 938 -7.00 46.32 9.99
N GLY A 939 -7.52 46.59 8.78
CA GLY A 939 -6.88 46.23 7.52
C GLY A 939 -5.47 46.78 7.41
N MET A 940 -5.30 48.09 7.68
CA MET A 940 -4.00 48.76 7.63
C MET A 940 -3.01 48.19 8.65
N THR A 941 -3.44 47.93 9.89
CA THR A 941 -2.55 47.47 10.96
C THR A 941 -2.19 45.97 10.82
N ARG A 942 -3.09 45.16 10.24
CA ARG A 942 -2.88 43.72 10.07
C ARG A 942 -2.34 43.30 8.70
N LEU A 943 -2.25 44.22 7.74
CA LEU A 943 -1.73 43.97 6.39
C LEU A 943 -0.33 43.34 6.42
N ARG A 944 0.60 43.93 7.17
CA ARG A 944 1.99 43.46 7.25
C ARG A 944 2.12 42.09 7.91
N PRO A 945 1.54 41.82 9.10
CA PRO A 945 1.54 40.49 9.68
C PRO A 945 0.98 39.40 8.75
N ILE A 946 -0.19 39.64 8.13
CA ILE A 946 -0.87 38.67 7.26
C ILE A 946 -0.02 38.34 6.02
N ILE A 947 0.59 39.33 5.36
CA ILE A 947 1.48 39.06 4.22
C ILE A 947 2.77 38.33 4.67
N MET A 948 3.28 38.66 5.85
CA MET A 948 4.49 38.03 6.38
C MET A 948 4.26 36.56 6.72
N THR A 949 3.16 36.22 7.37
CA THR A 949 2.83 34.84 7.71
C THR A 949 2.54 34.03 6.46
N ALA A 950 1.71 34.56 5.54
CA ALA A 950 1.42 33.86 4.28
C ALA A 950 2.70 33.66 3.44
N GLY A 951 3.53 34.69 3.32
CA GLY A 951 4.80 34.60 2.60
C GLY A 951 5.78 33.61 3.21
N ALA A 952 5.91 33.61 4.55
CA ALA A 952 6.76 32.65 5.25
C ALA A 952 6.27 31.20 5.03
N THR A 953 4.96 30.95 5.10
CA THR A 953 4.37 29.63 4.85
C THR A 953 4.56 29.18 3.40
N ILE A 954 4.35 30.07 2.42
CA ILE A 954 4.61 29.80 1.00
C ILE A 954 6.07 29.43 0.78
N MET A 955 7.01 30.20 1.34
CA MET A 955 8.44 29.93 1.21
C MET A 955 8.86 28.65 1.91
N ALA A 956 8.26 28.31 3.05
CA ALA A 956 8.50 27.06 3.75
C ALA A 956 8.07 25.84 2.94
N LEU A 957 6.96 25.92 2.19
CA LEU A 957 6.41 24.84 1.38
C LEU A 957 6.99 24.79 -0.05
N MET A 958 7.75 25.83 -0.47
CA MET A 958 8.29 25.91 -1.83
C MET A 958 9.19 24.72 -2.21
N PRO A 959 10.14 24.25 -1.35
CA PRO A 959 10.95 23.08 -1.69
C PRO A 959 10.10 21.84 -1.95
N LEU A 960 9.05 21.63 -1.15
CA LEU A 960 8.13 20.50 -1.27
C LEU A 960 7.30 20.57 -2.56
N ALA A 961 6.84 21.78 -2.95
CA ALA A 961 6.10 21.98 -4.19
C ALA A 961 6.97 21.79 -5.45
N LEU A 962 8.25 22.10 -5.35
CA LEU A 962 9.22 21.87 -6.43
C LEU A 962 9.64 20.39 -6.54
N GLY A 963 9.41 19.57 -5.50
CA GLY A 963 9.78 18.15 -5.49
C GLY A 963 11.27 17.93 -5.64
N LEU A 964 12.09 18.67 -4.89
CA LEU A 964 13.56 18.66 -5.01
C LEU A 964 14.18 17.34 -4.55
N SER A 965 13.50 16.57 -3.72
CA SER A 965 13.99 15.31 -3.16
C SER A 965 13.21 14.10 -3.70
N LYS A 966 13.92 12.98 -3.82
CA LYS A 966 13.29 11.68 -4.10
C LYS A 966 12.47 11.22 -2.89
N GLY A 967 11.28 10.66 -3.12
CA GLY A 967 10.41 10.13 -2.07
C GLY A 967 9.37 11.11 -1.49
N THR A 968 9.37 12.39 -1.90
CA THR A 968 8.41 13.42 -1.39
C THR A 968 7.17 13.61 -2.27
N ILE A 969 6.99 12.77 -3.25
CA ILE A 969 5.98 12.91 -4.32
C ILE A 969 4.54 12.96 -3.78
N VAL A 970 4.26 12.22 -2.71
CA VAL A 970 2.95 12.24 -2.04
C VAL A 970 2.58 13.64 -1.54
N SER A 971 3.56 14.44 -1.17
CA SER A 971 3.36 15.76 -0.56
C SER A 971 3.38 16.92 -1.57
N LYS A 972 3.85 16.71 -2.81
CA LYS A 972 3.98 17.77 -3.84
C LYS A 972 2.63 18.38 -4.22
N GLY A 973 1.65 17.56 -4.61
CA GLY A 973 0.31 18.04 -4.99
C GLY A 973 -0.38 18.79 -3.86
N LEU A 974 -0.22 18.32 -2.62
CA LEU A 974 -0.70 19.00 -1.42
C LEU A 974 -0.04 20.39 -1.25
N ALA A 975 1.30 20.47 -1.36
CA ALA A 975 2.02 21.73 -1.23
C ALA A 975 1.62 22.75 -2.31
N VAL A 976 1.46 22.29 -3.55
CA VAL A 976 0.99 23.11 -4.68
C VAL A 976 -0.38 23.71 -4.41
N VAL A 977 -1.34 22.89 -3.93
CA VAL A 977 -2.68 23.37 -3.55
C VAL A 977 -2.61 24.42 -2.46
N VAL A 978 -1.80 24.18 -1.43
CA VAL A 978 -1.68 25.12 -0.30
C VAL A 978 -1.02 26.42 -0.72
N ILE A 979 0.06 26.40 -1.48
CA ILE A 979 0.75 27.59 -2.00
C ILE A 979 -0.20 28.40 -2.88
N GLY A 980 -0.84 27.77 -3.86
CA GLY A 980 -1.78 28.42 -4.76
C GLY A 980 -2.96 29.02 -4.01
N GLY A 981 -3.60 28.22 -3.15
CA GLY A 981 -4.75 28.64 -2.36
C GLY A 981 -4.43 29.76 -1.36
N LEU A 982 -3.28 29.68 -0.67
CA LEU A 982 -2.86 30.71 0.27
C LEU A 982 -2.50 32.02 -0.45
N SER A 983 -1.90 31.94 -1.64
CA SER A 983 -1.57 33.15 -2.45
C SER A 983 -2.82 33.92 -2.86
N THR A 984 -3.82 33.24 -3.42
CA THR A 984 -5.06 33.90 -3.85
C THR A 984 -5.93 34.30 -2.68
N SER A 985 -6.07 33.45 -1.68
CA SER A 985 -6.90 33.75 -0.52
C SER A 985 -6.37 34.95 0.29
N THR A 986 -5.06 35.06 0.50
CA THR A 986 -4.48 36.14 1.29
C THR A 986 -4.81 37.48 0.66
N LEU A 987 -4.70 37.58 -0.67
CA LEU A 987 -5.02 38.84 -1.40
C LEU A 987 -6.52 39.14 -1.38
N LEU A 988 -7.35 38.17 -1.64
CA LEU A 988 -8.80 38.35 -1.75
C LEU A 988 -9.47 38.46 -0.37
N THR A 989 -9.00 37.76 0.66
CA THR A 989 -9.53 37.83 2.02
C THR A 989 -9.42 39.19 2.63
N LEU A 990 -8.30 39.89 2.40
CA LEU A 990 -8.10 41.29 2.86
C LEU A 990 -9.13 42.27 2.30
N VAL A 991 -9.86 41.91 1.24
CA VAL A 991 -10.87 42.73 0.59
C VAL A 991 -12.28 42.19 0.83
N VAL A 992 -12.50 40.90 0.60
CA VAL A 992 -13.83 40.28 0.59
C VAL A 992 -14.38 40.09 2.01
N VAL A 993 -13.55 39.66 2.97
CA VAL A 993 -14.03 39.38 4.34
C VAL A 993 -14.50 40.69 5.03
N PRO A 994 -13.81 41.87 4.96
CA PRO A 994 -14.33 43.14 5.46
C PRO A 994 -15.70 43.50 4.88
N ILE A 995 -15.89 43.31 3.58
CA ILE A 995 -17.17 43.61 2.91
C ILE A 995 -18.29 42.72 3.44
N MET A 996 -18.02 41.39 3.54
CA MET A 996 -19.00 40.44 4.05
C MET A 996 -19.36 40.72 5.50
N TYR A 997 -18.36 41.06 6.32
CA TYR A 997 -18.59 41.41 7.72
C TYR A 997 -19.44 42.67 7.88
N GLU A 998 -19.14 43.75 7.11
CA GLU A 998 -19.94 44.98 7.08
C GLU A 998 -21.39 44.71 6.63
N TRP A 999 -21.57 43.86 5.61
CA TRP A 999 -22.88 43.54 5.06
C TRP A 999 -23.74 42.74 6.08
N ILE A 1000 -23.18 41.76 6.71
CA ILE A 1000 -23.86 40.92 7.73
C ILE A 1000 -24.18 41.74 8.95
N TYR A 1001 -23.26 42.62 9.38
CA TYR A 1001 -23.46 43.55 10.49
C TYR A 1001 -24.60 44.53 10.24
N ALA A 1002 -24.67 45.09 9.03
CA ALA A 1002 -25.76 45.96 8.60
C ALA A 1002 -27.13 45.27 8.61
N ILE A 1003 -27.22 44.03 8.19
CA ILE A 1003 -28.45 43.20 8.27
C ILE A 1003 -28.86 42.98 9.74
N LYS A 1004 -27.91 42.68 10.62
CA LYS A 1004 -28.17 42.45 12.04
C LYS A 1004 -28.67 43.71 12.74
N MET A 1005 -28.12 44.90 12.40
CA MET A 1005 -28.56 46.21 12.92
C MET A 1005 -29.96 46.54 12.45
N ARG A 1006 -30.29 46.32 11.17
CA ARG A 1006 -31.67 46.52 10.67
C ARG A 1006 -32.71 45.66 11.39
N ARG A 1007 -32.38 44.40 11.73
CA ARG A 1007 -33.27 43.52 12.49
C ARG A 1007 -33.42 43.88 13.99
N ARG A 1008 -32.51 44.69 14.54
CA ARG A 1008 -32.63 45.20 15.95
C ARG A 1008 -33.39 46.49 16.04
N ILE A 1009 -33.53 47.22 14.95
CA ILE A 1009 -34.21 48.51 14.90
C ILE A 1009 -35.65 48.39 14.36
N GLY A 1010 -36.01 47.35 13.63
CA GLY A 1010 -37.37 46.91 13.32
C GLY A 1010 -37.84 45.80 14.26
#